data_f0edeaf474848966aa1af49cc3279aa6
#
_entry.id   f0edeaf474848966aa1af49cc3279aa6
#
_cell.length_a   1.000
_cell.length_b   1.000
_cell.length_c   1.000
_cell.angle_alpha   90.00
_cell.angle_beta   90.00
_cell.angle_gamma   90.00
#
_symmetry.space_group_name_H-M   'P 1'
#
loop_
_entity.id
_entity.type
_entity.pdbx_description
1 polymer ?
#
loop_
_entity_poly.entity_id
_entity_poly.type
_entity_poly.pdbx_seq_one_letter_code
_entity_poly.pdbx_strand_id
1 'polypeptide(L)'
;MKKILGFCLILLNLAFSGYTQDILDFKPYDTQKAAIVIIENGKTLKAPFAGGIDAAQFASCDINLDGKKDIVVHDREGSKLSCFLNIGGANEINYQYDIRYNNRFPVIGEWMLMMDYDGDGKEDLFCDRNGGIACYQNISTDSLGLKFKLIIDQILFSTTQFTIAIGVPSNDIPSIADVDGDGDLDILRFGAATITPGEPIEWFKNLTVEKTGVAGIDTFVIWKRCWGRFIEDNNGCTILLNYAGTPCSTGNKVEVQLSLSEYQANLNLANKSNRHAGSTCLVFDFTGDGKNDILIGDAGCNQMYLAINGSDNTNAIMNQVVTNFPSSLPINFATFPAAFLMDVNNDGLKDLIACPNTPNASENFQNVYLYLNRGNATVPYFVFDNARFLAEEQIDIGEGACPSFVDYNQDGLIDIMIGSTGYYQSNGSYKSGLTLYQNIGTKTIPKYELQTRDYAGFSSIGIQKFSPVFFDADADGDIDMITGSSDGNFYYFNNSAGVGQPFNLNFIPNTFSNLDIGNNSSPTAYDLDKDGIQDLISGENFYNINFLKGQSNSQPAYVLATDSLYKINLGNLFLYPSGRASVAIKKLFTNDRDRFIFSDANGYVYCLDSLYTNPNQSNVKITNLVDLMQGVYSYANGGFKIDLADIDDDGKAELITGTPRGGVAIYWNASSAPVGINQIKNNTLISYPNPCESIFYIDIPLNEKLNSLNVTDLMGIKKDIPFSLLNNQIKLEISSLVPGFYVVAIQINQQHYSSKFIKK
;
A
#
# COMPACT_ATOMS: atom_id res chain seq x y z
N MET A 1 -41.28 -10.46 42.18
CA MET A 1 -41.80 -10.84 40.87
C MET A 1 -42.44 -9.68 40.08
N LYS A 2 -41.96 -8.42 40.22
CA LYS A 2 -42.44 -7.26 39.45
C LYS A 2 -41.30 -6.42 38.82
N LYS A 3 -40.06 -6.92 38.79
CA LYS A 3 -38.90 -6.24 38.16
C LYS A 3 -38.26 -7.00 36.99
N ILE A 4 -38.82 -8.13 36.57
CA ILE A 4 -38.34 -8.93 35.43
C ILE A 4 -39.21 -8.70 34.15
N LEU A 5 -40.40 -8.09 34.30
CA LEU A 5 -41.28 -7.83 33.16
C LEU A 5 -40.98 -6.52 32.42
N GLY A 6 -40.10 -5.67 32.94
CA GLY A 6 -39.72 -4.37 32.33
C GLY A 6 -38.58 -4.48 31.32
N PHE A 7 -37.81 -5.56 31.29
CA PHE A 7 -36.65 -5.71 30.40
C PHE A 7 -36.96 -6.45 29.09
N CYS A 8 -38.11 -7.13 29.01
CA CYS A 8 -38.57 -7.81 27.79
C CYS A 8 -39.37 -6.93 26.85
N LEU A 9 -39.86 -5.74 27.27
CA LEU A 9 -40.66 -4.88 26.40
C LEU A 9 -39.87 -3.81 25.63
N ILE A 10 -38.57 -3.63 25.90
CA ILE A 10 -37.71 -2.69 25.17
C ILE A 10 -36.99 -3.36 23.99
N LEU A 11 -36.98 -4.70 23.95
CA LEU A 11 -36.37 -5.47 22.84
C LEU A 11 -37.35 -5.79 21.68
N LEU A 12 -38.57 -5.31 21.71
CA LEU A 12 -39.57 -5.65 20.69
C LEU A 12 -39.84 -4.55 19.67
N ASN A 13 -39.02 -3.47 19.63
CA ASN A 13 -39.14 -2.46 18.56
C ASN A 13 -37.82 -2.33 17.75
N LEU A 14 -36.98 -3.34 17.75
CA LEU A 14 -36.00 -3.50 16.67
C LEU A 14 -36.80 -4.14 15.49
N ALA A 15 -37.32 -3.29 14.64
CA ALA A 15 -37.64 -3.70 13.29
C ALA A 15 -36.36 -4.28 12.70
N PHE A 16 -36.25 -5.62 12.67
CA PHE A 16 -35.31 -6.28 11.78
C PHE A 16 -35.77 -5.96 10.34
N SER A 17 -35.31 -4.82 9.82
CA SER A 17 -35.03 -4.75 8.40
C SER A 17 -33.91 -5.76 8.21
N GLY A 18 -34.24 -6.97 7.82
CA GLY A 18 -33.29 -8.00 7.41
C GLY A 18 -32.68 -7.57 6.08
N TYR A 19 -31.83 -6.56 6.12
CA TYR A 19 -30.81 -6.41 5.11
C TYR A 19 -29.82 -7.55 5.40
N THR A 20 -29.82 -8.56 4.55
CA THR A 20 -28.60 -9.34 4.39
C THR A 20 -27.52 -8.33 4.07
N GLN A 21 -26.62 -8.11 5.01
CA GLN A 21 -25.47 -7.26 4.78
C GLN A 21 -24.71 -7.96 3.66
N ASP A 22 -24.61 -7.31 2.48
CA ASP A 22 -23.81 -7.81 1.39
C ASP A 22 -22.40 -8.02 1.97
N ILE A 23 -21.88 -9.23 1.96
CA ILE A 23 -20.51 -9.50 2.34
C ILE A 23 -19.68 -9.09 1.12
N LEU A 24 -19.21 -7.85 1.14
CA LEU A 24 -18.30 -7.33 0.13
C LEU A 24 -16.88 -7.75 0.54
N ASP A 25 -16.18 -8.41 -0.36
CA ASP A 25 -14.86 -8.98 -0.12
C ASP A 25 -14.00 -8.81 -1.38
N PHE A 26 -12.91 -8.04 -1.26
CA PHE A 26 -11.92 -7.87 -2.32
C PHE A 26 -10.62 -8.51 -1.89
N LYS A 27 -10.05 -9.36 -2.74
CA LYS A 27 -8.80 -10.06 -2.49
C LYS A 27 -7.72 -9.60 -3.44
N PRO A 28 -6.48 -9.43 -2.95
CA PRO A 28 -5.37 -9.08 -3.82
C PRO A 28 -5.24 -10.10 -4.95
N TYR A 29 -4.80 -9.61 -6.12
CA TYR A 29 -4.45 -10.48 -7.23
C TYR A 29 -3.40 -11.49 -6.75
N ASP A 30 -3.75 -12.76 -6.82
CA ASP A 30 -2.82 -13.86 -6.70
C ASP A 30 -2.87 -14.69 -7.99
N THR A 31 -1.83 -15.46 -8.23
CA THR A 31 -1.72 -16.28 -9.44
C THR A 31 -2.72 -17.45 -9.51
N GLN A 32 -3.66 -17.56 -8.58
CA GLN A 32 -4.63 -18.64 -8.50
C GLN A 32 -5.90 -18.38 -9.30
N LYS A 33 -6.22 -17.12 -9.62
CA LYS A 33 -7.28 -16.75 -10.57
C LYS A 33 -6.67 -16.53 -11.96
N ALA A 34 -7.48 -16.55 -13.02
CA ALA A 34 -7.04 -16.42 -14.41
C ALA A 34 -5.96 -15.33 -14.58
N ALA A 35 -4.81 -15.71 -15.11
CA ALA A 35 -3.65 -14.83 -15.15
C ALA A 35 -3.89 -13.64 -16.05
N ILE A 36 -3.99 -12.44 -15.45
CA ILE A 36 -3.82 -11.20 -16.20
C ILE A 36 -2.37 -11.12 -16.64
N VAL A 37 -2.15 -11.06 -17.93
CA VAL A 37 -0.82 -10.95 -18.53
C VAL A 37 -0.52 -9.49 -18.85
N ILE A 38 0.59 -8.98 -18.33
CA ILE A 38 1.11 -7.66 -18.67
C ILE A 38 2.39 -7.81 -19.47
N ILE A 39 2.46 -7.11 -20.60
CA ILE A 39 3.62 -7.14 -21.52
C ILE A 39 4.20 -5.75 -21.65
N GLU A 40 5.49 -5.63 -21.46
CA GLU A 40 6.27 -4.44 -21.79
C GLU A 40 7.46 -4.81 -22.68
N ASN A 41 7.62 -4.09 -23.80
CA ASN A 41 8.72 -4.33 -24.73
C ASN A 41 8.89 -5.81 -25.16
N GLY A 42 7.75 -6.52 -25.29
CA GLY A 42 7.74 -7.94 -25.65
C GLY A 42 8.05 -8.91 -24.50
N LYS A 43 8.32 -8.43 -23.29
CA LYS A 43 8.56 -9.22 -22.07
C LYS A 43 7.29 -9.27 -21.22
N THR A 44 6.90 -10.46 -20.80
CA THR A 44 5.83 -10.62 -19.78
C THR A 44 6.39 -10.27 -18.41
N LEU A 45 5.73 -9.36 -17.70
CA LEU A 45 6.10 -8.97 -16.33
C LEU A 45 5.74 -10.10 -15.36
N LYS A 46 6.63 -10.40 -14.40
CA LYS A 46 6.43 -11.45 -13.39
C LYS A 46 5.68 -10.96 -12.14
N ALA A 47 5.73 -9.67 -11.85
CA ALA A 47 5.14 -9.06 -10.66
C ALA A 47 4.38 -7.75 -10.99
N PRO A 48 3.54 -7.71 -12.04
CA PRO A 48 3.01 -6.44 -12.58
C PRO A 48 2.25 -5.60 -11.55
N PHE A 49 1.65 -6.25 -10.56
CA PHE A 49 0.80 -5.63 -9.55
C PHE A 49 1.42 -5.57 -8.15
N ALA A 50 2.74 -5.60 -8.05
CA ALA A 50 3.45 -5.48 -6.76
C ALA A 50 3.43 -4.04 -6.20
N GLY A 51 3.07 -3.05 -7.01
CA GLY A 51 2.80 -1.68 -6.55
C GLY A 51 3.95 -0.70 -6.67
N GLY A 52 4.98 -1.00 -7.45
CA GLY A 52 6.14 -0.12 -7.70
C GLY A 52 7.18 -0.12 -6.58
N ILE A 53 8.35 0.44 -6.89
CA ILE A 53 9.49 0.64 -5.97
C ILE A 53 10.00 2.07 -6.14
N ASP A 54 10.15 2.82 -5.01
CA ASP A 54 10.65 4.19 -5.03
C ASP A 54 11.88 4.37 -4.14
N ALA A 55 11.72 4.46 -2.83
CA ALA A 55 12.79 4.65 -1.85
C ALA A 55 12.96 3.37 -1.00
N ALA A 56 13.53 2.34 -1.60
CA ALA A 56 13.50 1.00 -1.05
C ALA A 56 14.75 0.60 -0.27
N GLN A 57 14.54 -0.24 0.72
CA GLN A 57 15.58 -0.93 1.50
C GLN A 57 15.44 -2.42 1.30
N PHE A 58 16.54 -3.11 1.14
CA PHE A 58 16.58 -4.52 0.79
C PHE A 58 17.17 -5.35 1.91
N ALA A 59 16.50 -6.45 2.22
CA ALA A 59 17.00 -7.47 3.14
C ALA A 59 16.68 -8.86 2.59
N SER A 60 17.33 -9.90 3.11
CA SER A 60 17.08 -11.27 2.70
C SER A 60 16.84 -12.17 3.89
N CYS A 61 15.85 -13.09 3.76
CA CYS A 61 15.65 -14.21 4.68
C CYS A 61 14.91 -15.34 3.95
N ASP A 62 14.91 -16.53 4.52
CA ASP A 62 14.08 -17.64 4.02
C ASP A 62 12.64 -17.46 4.49
N ILE A 63 11.80 -16.84 3.64
CA ILE A 63 10.41 -16.46 3.96
C ILE A 63 9.48 -17.67 3.96
N ASN A 64 9.69 -18.57 3.00
CA ASN A 64 8.82 -19.73 2.74
C ASN A 64 9.35 -21.04 3.34
N LEU A 65 10.54 -21.01 3.96
CA LEU A 65 11.23 -22.12 4.61
C LEU A 65 11.65 -23.23 3.62
N ASP A 66 12.03 -22.84 2.39
CA ASP A 66 12.51 -23.76 1.37
C ASP A 66 14.04 -23.93 1.33
N GLY A 67 14.75 -23.21 2.20
CA GLY A 67 16.21 -23.22 2.32
C GLY A 67 16.92 -22.23 1.41
N LYS A 68 16.21 -21.41 0.64
CA LYS A 68 16.76 -20.31 -0.15
C LYS A 68 16.48 -18.97 0.51
N LYS A 69 17.36 -18.01 0.30
CA LYS A 69 17.11 -16.65 0.77
C LYS A 69 16.25 -15.92 -0.24
N ASP A 70 15.09 -15.46 0.25
CA ASP A 70 14.14 -14.60 -0.46
C ASP A 70 14.50 -13.13 -0.26
N ILE A 71 13.88 -12.22 -1.00
CA ILE A 71 14.08 -10.79 -0.84
C ILE A 71 12.88 -10.16 -0.15
N VAL A 72 13.16 -9.36 0.88
CA VAL A 72 12.21 -8.47 1.54
C VAL A 72 12.56 -7.05 1.19
N VAL A 73 11.62 -6.33 0.62
CA VAL A 73 11.76 -4.90 0.26
C VAL A 73 10.89 -4.09 1.21
N HIS A 74 11.50 -3.17 1.94
CA HIS A 74 10.80 -2.15 2.71
C HIS A 74 10.94 -0.82 2.00
N ASP A 75 9.87 -0.32 1.43
CA ASP A 75 9.85 0.97 0.73
C ASP A 75 9.37 2.07 1.68
N ARG A 76 10.16 3.11 1.85
CA ARG A 76 9.85 4.25 2.72
C ARG A 76 8.66 5.05 2.20
N GLU A 77 8.46 5.11 0.87
CA GLU A 77 7.24 5.71 0.32
C GLU A 77 6.04 4.81 0.63
N GLY A 78 5.28 5.24 1.62
CA GLY A 78 4.13 4.52 2.11
C GLY A 78 4.45 3.36 3.06
N SER A 79 5.65 3.25 3.62
CA SER A 79 6.10 2.18 4.53
C SER A 79 5.67 0.79 4.05
N LYS A 80 5.82 0.52 2.76
CA LYS A 80 5.34 -0.70 2.11
C LYS A 80 6.36 -1.82 2.25
N LEU A 81 5.91 -2.97 2.74
CA LEU A 81 6.68 -4.21 2.67
C LEU A 81 6.25 -5.02 1.45
N SER A 82 7.22 -5.59 0.73
CA SER A 82 7.00 -6.47 -0.42
C SER A 82 7.94 -7.67 -0.34
N CYS A 83 7.38 -8.87 -0.50
CA CYS A 83 8.12 -10.12 -0.41
C CYS A 83 8.26 -10.77 -1.79
N PHE A 84 9.50 -11.13 -2.16
CA PHE A 84 9.82 -11.76 -3.42
C PHE A 84 10.51 -13.10 -3.15
N LEU A 85 9.82 -14.21 -3.45
CA LEU A 85 10.31 -15.55 -3.26
C LEU A 85 11.37 -15.91 -4.31
N ASN A 86 12.48 -16.46 -3.87
CA ASN A 86 13.57 -16.92 -4.73
C ASN A 86 13.25 -18.31 -5.33
N ILE A 87 12.82 -18.33 -6.56
CA ILE A 87 12.53 -19.55 -7.31
C ILE A 87 13.65 -19.93 -8.28
N GLY A 88 14.78 -19.19 -8.26
CA GLY A 88 15.93 -19.39 -9.11
C GLY A 88 16.78 -20.62 -8.74
N GLY A 89 17.53 -21.11 -9.70
CA GLY A 89 18.60 -22.07 -9.51
C GLY A 89 19.93 -21.39 -9.14
N ALA A 90 21.03 -22.15 -9.10
CA ALA A 90 22.36 -21.60 -8.92
C ALA A 90 22.76 -20.71 -10.11
N ASN A 91 23.29 -19.52 -9.80
CA ASN A 91 23.63 -18.46 -10.76
C ASN A 91 22.42 -17.93 -11.56
N GLU A 92 21.23 -17.97 -10.98
CA GLU A 92 20.00 -17.50 -11.62
C GLU A 92 19.28 -16.46 -10.75
N ILE A 93 18.97 -15.30 -11.32
CA ILE A 93 18.10 -14.29 -10.74
C ILE A 93 16.67 -14.58 -11.16
N ASN A 94 15.86 -15.13 -10.26
CA ASN A 94 14.47 -15.46 -10.56
C ASN A 94 13.60 -15.36 -9.31
N TYR A 95 12.82 -14.29 -9.22
CA TYR A 95 12.00 -13.97 -8.07
C TYR A 95 10.53 -13.91 -8.44
N GLN A 96 9.68 -14.36 -7.52
CA GLN A 96 8.22 -14.30 -7.62
C GLN A 96 7.66 -13.46 -6.48
N TYR A 97 6.93 -12.40 -6.79
CA TYR A 97 6.21 -11.61 -5.79
C TYR A 97 5.13 -12.44 -5.10
N ASP A 98 5.07 -12.41 -3.77
CA ASP A 98 4.03 -13.07 -3.01
C ASP A 98 3.50 -12.21 -1.85
N ILE A 99 2.36 -11.59 -2.10
CA ILE A 99 1.69 -10.67 -1.17
C ILE A 99 1.28 -11.33 0.16
N ARG A 100 1.13 -12.67 0.20
CA ARG A 100 0.70 -13.42 1.40
C ARG A 100 1.67 -13.29 2.57
N TYR A 101 2.93 -12.97 2.29
CA TYR A 101 3.97 -12.83 3.31
C TYR A 101 4.11 -11.39 3.83
N ASN A 102 3.61 -10.39 3.13
CA ASN A 102 3.76 -8.99 3.54
C ASN A 102 3.24 -8.73 4.97
N ASN A 103 2.15 -9.39 5.35
CA ASN A 103 1.52 -9.24 6.68
C ASN A 103 2.14 -10.13 7.77
N ARG A 104 3.19 -10.89 7.46
CA ARG A 104 3.85 -11.77 8.44
C ARG A 104 4.92 -11.05 9.24
N PHE A 105 5.34 -9.88 8.77
CA PHE A 105 6.31 -9.05 9.44
C PHE A 105 5.66 -8.14 10.49
N PRO A 106 6.38 -7.76 11.55
CA PRO A 106 5.93 -6.72 12.45
C PRO A 106 5.90 -5.36 11.75
N VAL A 107 5.28 -4.37 12.39
CA VAL A 107 5.33 -2.98 11.92
C VAL A 107 6.78 -2.50 11.94
N ILE A 108 7.24 -2.03 10.80
CA ILE A 108 8.58 -1.49 10.57
C ILE A 108 8.47 0.03 10.53
N GLY A 109 9.38 0.74 11.20
CA GLY A 109 9.49 2.19 11.13
C GLY A 109 10.17 2.65 9.85
N GLU A 110 11.18 3.52 9.99
CA GLU A 110 11.82 4.18 8.85
C GLU A 110 12.89 3.32 8.17
N TRP A 111 13.43 2.31 8.84
CA TRP A 111 14.44 1.43 8.28
C TRP A 111 14.33 -0.01 8.80
N MET A 112 14.91 -0.93 8.03
CA MET A 112 14.92 -2.38 8.26
C MET A 112 16.26 -2.99 7.87
N LEU A 113 16.79 -3.87 8.73
CA LEU A 113 17.93 -4.74 8.42
C LEU A 113 17.59 -6.17 8.92
N MET A 114 18.14 -7.19 8.24
CA MET A 114 17.96 -8.58 8.67
C MET A 114 19.32 -9.26 8.81
N MET A 115 19.59 -9.76 10.01
CA MET A 115 20.86 -10.39 10.40
C MET A 115 20.58 -11.51 11.42
N ASP A 116 21.31 -12.61 11.34
CA ASP A 116 21.27 -13.68 12.35
C ASP A 116 22.07 -13.24 13.58
N TYR A 117 21.38 -12.84 14.69
CA TYR A 117 22.04 -12.33 15.88
C TYR A 117 22.38 -13.42 16.90
N ASP A 118 21.70 -14.56 16.86
CA ASP A 118 21.87 -15.62 17.85
C ASP A 118 22.51 -16.90 17.30
N GLY A 119 22.89 -16.88 16.01
CA GLY A 119 23.61 -17.95 15.33
C GLY A 119 22.76 -19.18 15.02
N ASP A 120 21.41 -19.03 14.96
CA ASP A 120 20.51 -20.15 14.68
C ASP A 120 20.35 -20.44 13.15
N GLY A 121 20.96 -19.63 12.30
CA GLY A 121 20.94 -19.72 10.83
C GLY A 121 19.75 -19.04 10.16
N LYS A 122 18.93 -18.32 10.93
CA LYS A 122 17.82 -17.52 10.42
C LYS A 122 18.08 -16.04 10.65
N GLU A 123 17.78 -15.24 9.66
CA GLU A 123 17.90 -13.80 9.80
C GLU A 123 16.79 -13.26 10.69
N ASP A 124 17.19 -12.54 11.72
CA ASP A 124 16.36 -11.78 12.64
C ASP A 124 16.15 -10.37 12.13
N LEU A 125 15.06 -9.74 12.55
CA LEU A 125 14.70 -8.41 12.08
C LEU A 125 15.13 -7.35 13.08
N PHE A 126 15.95 -6.42 12.60
CA PHE A 126 16.26 -5.15 13.26
C PHE A 126 15.54 -4.03 12.53
N CYS A 127 14.86 -3.15 13.26
CA CYS A 127 14.16 -2.03 12.62
C CYS A 127 14.08 -0.79 13.52
N ASP A 128 13.79 0.35 12.92
CA ASP A 128 13.45 1.56 13.67
C ASP A 128 12.17 1.35 14.49
N ARG A 129 12.26 1.76 15.74
CA ARG A 129 11.13 1.83 16.64
C ARG A 129 11.29 2.98 17.63
N ASN A 130 10.47 4.02 17.47
CA ASN A 130 10.49 5.21 18.31
C ASN A 130 11.88 5.90 18.38
N GLY A 131 12.63 5.92 17.29
CA GLY A 131 13.96 6.48 17.20
C GLY A 131 15.06 5.65 17.88
N GLY A 132 14.78 4.39 18.17
CA GLY A 132 15.74 3.38 18.67
C GLY A 132 15.78 2.16 17.76
N ILE A 133 16.45 1.12 18.18
CA ILE A 133 16.61 -0.14 17.45
C ILE A 133 15.81 -1.24 18.16
N ALA A 134 14.77 -1.75 17.54
CA ALA A 134 14.09 -2.97 17.99
C ALA A 134 14.72 -4.22 17.36
N CYS A 135 14.70 -5.34 18.08
CA CYS A 135 15.06 -6.65 17.54
C CYS A 135 13.94 -7.65 17.71
N TYR A 136 13.60 -8.33 16.61
CA TYR A 136 12.63 -9.41 16.57
C TYR A 136 13.32 -10.69 16.12
N GLN A 137 13.29 -11.71 16.98
CA GLN A 137 13.81 -13.05 16.66
C GLN A 137 12.92 -13.74 15.63
N ASN A 138 13.53 -14.33 14.64
CA ASN A 138 12.87 -15.19 13.66
C ASN A 138 12.62 -16.59 14.23
N ILE A 139 11.42 -16.81 14.73
CA ILE A 139 11.00 -18.10 15.32
C ILE A 139 10.25 -18.99 14.32
N SER A 140 10.49 -18.81 13.03
CA SER A 140 9.83 -19.54 11.95
C SER A 140 10.13 -21.03 11.99
N THR A 141 9.10 -21.83 11.72
CA THR A 141 9.17 -23.29 11.58
C THR A 141 8.13 -23.74 10.56
N ASP A 142 8.26 -24.96 10.00
CA ASP A 142 7.26 -25.54 9.07
C ASP A 142 5.83 -25.48 9.62
N SER A 143 5.66 -25.65 10.94
CA SER A 143 4.35 -25.65 11.57
C SER A 143 3.80 -24.25 11.87
N LEU A 144 4.66 -23.25 12.08
CA LEU A 144 4.28 -21.87 12.38
C LEU A 144 4.25 -20.98 11.14
N GLY A 145 4.98 -21.39 10.07
CA GLY A 145 5.33 -20.51 8.94
C GLY A 145 6.26 -19.38 9.39
N LEU A 146 6.39 -18.35 8.55
CA LEU A 146 7.16 -17.15 8.87
C LEU A 146 6.58 -16.44 10.10
N LYS A 147 7.41 -16.23 11.12
CA LYS A 147 6.98 -15.61 12.37
C LYS A 147 8.13 -14.95 13.11
N PHE A 148 7.89 -13.72 13.58
CA PHE A 148 8.83 -12.93 14.37
C PHE A 148 8.30 -12.72 15.79
N LYS A 149 9.21 -12.70 16.76
CA LYS A 149 8.93 -12.45 18.18
C LYS A 149 9.78 -11.29 18.67
N LEU A 150 9.15 -10.23 19.17
CA LEU A 150 9.88 -9.12 19.79
C LEU A 150 10.71 -9.62 20.97
N ILE A 151 12.02 -9.41 20.93
CA ILE A 151 12.97 -9.72 22.00
C ILE A 151 13.34 -8.46 22.76
N ILE A 152 13.69 -7.39 22.04
CA ILE A 152 14.05 -6.10 22.62
C ILE A 152 13.32 -5.01 21.86
N ASP A 153 12.60 -4.16 22.59
CA ASP A 153 11.87 -3.02 22.04
C ASP A 153 12.81 -1.85 21.66
N GLN A 154 13.87 -1.66 22.46
CA GLN A 154 14.97 -0.74 22.17
C GLN A 154 16.26 -1.32 22.72
N ILE A 155 17.28 -1.50 21.85
CA ILE A 155 18.62 -1.92 22.27
C ILE A 155 19.24 -0.81 23.10
N LEU A 156 19.75 -1.20 24.28
CA LEU A 156 20.35 -0.29 25.24
C LEU A 156 21.87 -0.45 25.27
N PHE A 157 22.59 0.64 25.46
CA PHE A 157 24.01 0.59 25.84
C PHE A 157 24.20 1.11 27.26
N SER A 158 25.22 0.61 27.93
CA SER A 158 25.55 0.96 29.31
C SER A 158 26.88 1.70 29.38
N THR A 159 26.92 2.71 30.24
CA THR A 159 28.14 3.37 30.69
C THR A 159 28.31 3.13 32.19
N THR A 160 29.37 3.62 32.79
CA THR A 160 29.57 3.56 34.26
C THR A 160 28.52 4.37 35.03
N GLN A 161 27.77 5.25 34.35
CA GLN A 161 26.85 6.21 34.99
C GLN A 161 25.37 6.00 34.63
N PHE A 162 25.07 5.47 33.45
CA PHE A 162 23.71 5.31 32.96
C PHE A 162 23.59 4.19 31.90
N THR A 163 22.35 3.77 31.69
CA THR A 163 21.94 2.89 30.58
C THR A 163 20.85 3.60 29.78
N ILE A 164 20.98 3.65 28.46
CA ILE A 164 20.06 4.36 27.58
C ILE A 164 19.99 3.68 26.21
N ALA A 165 18.90 3.90 25.46
CA ALA A 165 18.71 3.35 24.13
C ALA A 165 19.77 3.89 23.13
N ILE A 166 20.22 3.00 22.24
CA ILE A 166 20.96 3.39 21.06
C ILE A 166 19.99 4.05 20.10
N GLY A 167 19.98 5.39 20.10
CA GLY A 167 19.12 6.16 19.20
C GLY A 167 19.67 6.18 17.79
N VAL A 168 18.83 6.01 16.79
CA VAL A 168 19.14 6.21 15.37
C VAL A 168 18.18 7.26 14.83
N PRO A 169 18.66 8.36 14.24
CA PRO A 169 17.79 9.32 13.58
C PRO A 169 16.92 8.64 12.52
N SER A 170 15.67 9.09 12.35
CA SER A 170 14.69 8.42 11.48
C SER A 170 15.13 8.31 10.01
N ASN A 171 16.00 9.20 9.56
CA ASN A 171 16.49 9.18 8.18
C ASN A 171 17.79 8.37 8.02
N ASP A 172 18.44 7.98 9.11
CA ASP A 172 19.69 7.22 9.05
C ASP A 172 19.40 5.71 8.91
N ILE A 173 20.33 5.01 8.26
CA ILE A 173 20.40 3.54 8.29
C ILE A 173 21.73 3.18 8.97
N PRO A 174 21.71 2.54 10.16
CA PRO A 174 22.90 2.06 10.83
C PRO A 174 23.50 0.86 10.10
N SER A 175 24.77 0.54 10.38
CA SER A 175 25.32 -0.77 10.03
C SER A 175 25.28 -1.69 11.25
N ILE A 176 24.79 -2.90 11.07
CA ILE A 176 24.79 -3.97 12.07
C ILE A 176 25.64 -5.11 11.50
N ALA A 177 26.80 -5.36 12.12
CA ALA A 177 27.78 -6.32 11.62
C ALA A 177 28.72 -6.77 12.76
N ASP A 178 29.31 -7.96 12.66
CA ASP A 178 30.42 -8.37 13.50
C ASP A 178 31.68 -7.56 13.08
N VAL A 179 31.95 -6.46 13.80
CA VAL A 179 32.99 -5.51 13.42
C VAL A 179 34.36 -6.01 13.77
N ASP A 180 34.57 -6.67 14.92
CA ASP A 180 35.89 -7.12 15.40
C ASP A 180 36.12 -8.65 15.26
N GLY A 181 35.12 -9.40 14.76
CA GLY A 181 35.28 -10.80 14.41
C GLY A 181 35.15 -11.74 15.62
N ASP A 182 34.45 -11.32 16.68
CA ASP A 182 34.25 -12.14 17.89
C ASP A 182 32.99 -13.02 17.85
N GLY A 183 32.14 -12.83 16.84
CA GLY A 183 30.98 -13.67 16.55
C GLY A 183 29.66 -13.12 17.07
N ASP A 184 29.61 -11.90 17.64
CA ASP A 184 28.37 -11.20 17.89
C ASP A 184 28.21 -9.91 17.03
N LEU A 185 26.98 -9.41 16.90
CA LEU A 185 26.70 -8.27 16.04
C LEU A 185 26.85 -6.96 16.80
N ASP A 186 27.70 -6.10 16.29
CA ASP A 186 27.91 -4.72 16.73
C ASP A 186 27.02 -3.73 15.98
N ILE A 187 26.94 -2.50 16.49
CA ILE A 187 26.18 -1.42 15.87
C ILE A 187 27.11 -0.23 15.59
N LEU A 188 27.11 0.19 14.33
CA LEU A 188 27.77 1.41 13.86
C LEU A 188 26.73 2.40 13.38
N ARG A 189 26.79 3.63 13.87
CA ARG A 189 25.87 4.70 13.46
C ARG A 189 26.61 6.04 13.39
N PHE A 190 26.05 7.01 12.70
CA PHE A 190 26.51 8.39 12.79
C PHE A 190 26.22 8.97 14.17
N GLY A 191 27.21 9.69 14.71
CA GLY A 191 27.17 10.20 16.06
C GLY A 191 26.15 11.33 16.24
N ALA A 192 25.47 11.34 17.39
CA ALA A 192 24.58 12.43 17.76
C ALA A 192 25.31 13.72 18.18
N ALA A 193 26.63 13.72 18.19
CA ALA A 193 27.40 14.87 18.63
C ALA A 193 27.55 15.90 17.51
N THR A 194 27.10 17.12 17.77
CA THR A 194 27.39 18.29 16.94
C THR A 194 28.86 18.64 17.02
N ILE A 195 29.64 18.03 16.14
CA ILE A 195 31.03 18.43 15.95
C ILE A 195 31.07 19.27 14.68
N THR A 196 31.55 20.47 14.75
CA THR A 196 31.93 21.19 13.54
C THR A 196 33.35 20.78 13.18
N PRO A 197 33.61 20.30 11.94
CA PRO A 197 32.76 20.47 10.75
C PRO A 197 31.87 19.28 10.38
N GLY A 198 31.81 18.17 11.14
CA GLY A 198 31.06 17.02 10.65
C GLY A 198 30.72 15.95 11.70
N GLU A 199 30.19 14.81 11.29
CA GLU A 199 29.74 13.71 12.15
C GLU A 199 30.68 12.49 12.07
N PRO A 200 31.14 11.93 13.23
CA PRO A 200 31.92 10.69 13.28
C PRO A 200 30.98 9.46 13.29
N ILE A 201 31.56 8.30 13.01
CA ILE A 201 30.91 7.01 13.27
C ILE A 201 31.14 6.60 14.73
N GLU A 202 30.08 6.36 15.46
CA GLU A 202 30.11 5.74 16.80
C GLU A 202 29.95 4.23 16.67
N TRP A 203 30.81 3.48 17.34
CA TRP A 203 30.76 2.02 17.44
C TRP A 203 30.26 1.61 18.81
N PHE A 204 29.13 0.95 18.83
CA PHE A 204 28.56 0.28 20.00
C PHE A 204 28.92 -1.19 19.91
N LYS A 205 29.95 -1.61 20.69
CA LYS A 205 30.38 -2.99 20.74
C LYS A 205 29.40 -3.80 21.57
N ASN A 206 29.00 -4.93 21.03
CA ASN A 206 28.34 -6.00 21.76
C ASN A 206 29.38 -6.74 22.62
N LEU A 207 29.04 -7.10 23.84
CA LEU A 207 29.90 -7.85 24.75
C LEU A 207 29.23 -9.16 25.18
N THR A 208 28.26 -9.63 24.43
CA THR A 208 27.48 -10.81 24.81
C THR A 208 28.33 -12.07 24.73
N VAL A 209 29.11 -12.23 23.66
CA VAL A 209 30.03 -13.37 23.50
C VAL A 209 31.11 -13.38 24.58
N GLU A 210 31.73 -12.23 24.92
CA GLU A 210 32.75 -12.15 25.96
C GLU A 210 32.18 -12.51 27.34
N LYS A 211 30.92 -12.27 27.60
CA LYS A 211 30.28 -12.55 28.88
C LYS A 211 29.67 -13.93 28.99
N THR A 212 29.08 -14.43 27.91
CA THR A 212 28.27 -15.65 27.92
C THR A 212 28.90 -16.79 27.13
N GLY A 213 29.80 -16.50 26.20
CA GLY A 213 30.38 -17.46 25.26
C GLY A 213 29.47 -17.83 24.08
N VAL A 214 28.34 -17.16 23.92
CA VAL A 214 27.36 -17.37 22.84
C VAL A 214 26.92 -16.03 22.27
N ALA A 215 26.66 -16.00 20.96
CA ALA A 215 26.12 -14.83 20.29
C ALA A 215 24.77 -14.38 20.87
N GLY A 216 24.50 -13.09 20.85
CA GLY A 216 23.28 -12.51 21.42
C GLY A 216 23.27 -10.99 21.34
N ILE A 217 22.36 -10.34 22.04
CA ILE A 217 22.19 -8.86 22.05
C ILE A 217 21.97 -8.29 23.47
N ASP A 218 22.57 -8.89 24.47
CA ASP A 218 22.27 -8.55 25.87
C ASP A 218 23.03 -7.34 26.41
N THR A 219 24.22 -7.06 25.88
CA THR A 219 25.09 -6.03 26.48
C THR A 219 25.87 -5.24 25.45
N PHE A 220 25.50 -3.97 25.29
CA PHE A 220 26.24 -3.02 24.46
C PHE A 220 26.95 -1.96 25.30
N VAL A 221 28.13 -1.57 24.83
CA VAL A 221 28.87 -0.42 25.35
C VAL A 221 29.31 0.46 24.19
N ILE A 222 29.42 1.76 24.41
CA ILE A 222 30.06 2.63 23.42
C ILE A 222 31.55 2.38 23.42
N TRP A 223 32.08 1.73 22.36
CA TRP A 223 33.50 1.30 22.29
C TRP A 223 34.36 2.36 21.67
N LYS A 224 33.90 3.00 20.61
CA LYS A 224 34.60 4.11 19.94
C LYS A 224 33.59 5.20 19.59
N ARG A 225 33.90 6.45 19.86
CA ARG A 225 33.09 7.60 19.44
C ARG A 225 33.50 8.18 18.09
N CYS A 226 34.58 7.64 17.51
CA CYS A 226 35.07 7.96 16.18
C CYS A 226 35.77 6.72 15.62
N TRP A 227 35.00 5.70 15.26
CA TRP A 227 35.52 4.53 14.56
C TRP A 227 36.00 4.97 13.17
N GLY A 228 37.15 4.45 12.72
CA GLY A 228 37.75 4.82 11.45
C GLY A 228 38.50 6.17 11.44
N ARG A 229 38.44 6.98 12.51
CA ARG A 229 39.13 8.28 12.65
C ARG A 229 38.84 9.27 11.53
N PHE A 230 37.62 9.31 11.08
CA PHE A 230 37.12 10.25 10.08
C PHE A 230 35.82 10.90 10.55
N ILE A 231 35.42 11.95 9.86
CA ILE A 231 34.11 12.56 9.98
C ILE A 231 33.56 12.81 8.60
N GLU A 232 32.20 12.77 8.49
CA GLU A 232 31.48 13.26 7.34
C GLU A 232 31.28 14.77 7.47
N ASP A 233 31.64 15.54 6.44
CA ASP A 233 31.57 17.00 6.47
C ASP A 233 30.13 17.47 6.26
N ASN A 234 29.56 18.22 7.21
CA ASN A 234 28.20 18.75 7.16
C ASN A 234 27.97 19.82 6.06
N ASN A 235 29.02 20.35 5.46
CA ASN A 235 28.95 21.45 4.48
C ASN A 235 29.27 21.03 3.04
N GLY A 236 29.60 19.77 2.82
CA GLY A 236 29.95 19.29 1.49
C GLY A 236 30.15 17.80 1.47
N CYS A 237 29.79 17.18 0.38
CA CYS A 237 29.86 15.73 0.15
C CYS A 237 31.32 15.22 0.20
N THR A 238 31.95 15.27 1.36
CA THR A 238 33.34 14.86 1.58
C THR A 238 33.53 14.14 2.89
N ILE A 239 34.45 13.19 2.89
CA ILE A 239 34.92 12.49 4.08
C ILE A 239 36.28 13.05 4.49
N LEU A 240 36.37 13.60 5.71
CA LEU A 240 37.60 14.14 6.26
C LEU A 240 38.36 13.06 7.04
N LEU A 241 39.38 12.50 6.40
CA LEU A 241 40.23 11.45 6.99
C LEU A 241 41.17 11.99 8.05
N ASN A 242 41.58 11.11 8.99
CA ASN A 242 42.55 11.41 10.07
C ASN A 242 42.15 12.65 10.88
N TYR A 243 40.88 12.85 11.10
CA TYR A 243 40.38 14.01 11.83
C TYR A 243 40.97 14.04 13.25
N ALA A 244 41.63 15.15 13.60
CA ALA A 244 42.31 15.30 14.86
C ALA A 244 41.50 16.06 15.94
N GLY A 245 40.26 16.47 15.63
CA GLY A 245 39.37 17.12 16.59
C GLY A 245 38.67 16.12 17.51
N THR A 246 38.08 16.61 18.58
CA THR A 246 37.24 15.79 19.47
C THR A 246 36.00 15.32 18.74
N PRO A 247 35.54 14.03 18.85
CA PRO A 247 36.03 12.97 19.71
C PRO A 247 37.18 12.13 19.11
N CYS A 248 37.63 12.40 17.90
CA CYS A 248 38.59 11.59 17.19
C CYS A 248 40.04 11.78 17.70
N SER A 249 40.33 12.91 18.35
CA SER A 249 41.71 13.27 18.85
C SER A 249 42.15 12.50 20.09
N THR A 250 41.23 12.01 20.88
CA THR A 250 41.52 11.28 22.11
C THR A 250 41.73 9.80 21.81
N GLY A 251 42.88 9.48 21.24
CA GLY A 251 43.25 8.14 20.79
C GLY A 251 42.58 6.99 21.53
N ASN A 252 41.63 6.41 20.85
CA ASN A 252 41.04 5.07 21.07
C ASN A 252 40.63 4.62 22.47
N LYS A 253 40.60 5.45 23.50
CA LYS A 253 40.08 5.07 24.81
C LYS A 253 38.70 5.62 25.04
N VAL A 254 37.80 4.70 25.30
CA VAL A 254 36.40 4.92 25.71
C VAL A 254 36.38 5.43 27.15
N GLU A 255 36.88 6.60 27.41
CA GLU A 255 36.66 7.25 28.70
C GLU A 255 36.35 8.73 28.52
N VAL A 256 35.34 8.99 27.68
CA VAL A 256 34.55 10.20 27.91
C VAL A 256 33.41 9.79 28.83
N GLN A 257 33.56 10.00 30.11
CA GLN A 257 32.50 9.96 31.08
C GLN A 257 31.53 11.12 30.76
N LEU A 258 30.69 10.94 29.74
CA LEU A 258 29.55 11.85 29.53
C LEU A 258 28.56 11.61 30.65
N SER A 259 28.19 12.67 31.34
CA SER A 259 27.02 12.61 32.20
C SER A 259 25.76 12.41 31.32
N LEU A 260 24.72 11.81 31.89
CA LEU A 260 23.45 11.65 31.19
C LEU A 260 22.91 12.99 30.65
N SER A 261 23.12 14.08 31.40
CA SER A 261 22.70 15.43 31.00
C SER A 261 23.50 15.95 29.79
N GLU A 262 24.80 15.65 29.68
CA GLU A 262 25.61 16.01 28.52
C GLU A 262 25.22 15.19 27.29
N TYR A 263 24.95 13.87 27.47
CA TYR A 263 24.47 13.01 26.39
C TYR A 263 23.11 13.48 25.88
N GLN A 264 22.15 13.74 26.78
CA GLN A 264 20.82 14.26 26.43
C GLN A 264 20.86 15.67 25.84
N ALA A 265 21.77 16.52 26.32
CA ALA A 265 21.97 17.87 25.74
C ALA A 265 22.51 17.75 24.31
N ASN A 266 23.42 16.81 24.04
CA ASN A 266 23.92 16.52 22.70
C ASN A 266 22.81 15.98 21.78
N LEU A 267 21.97 15.07 22.25
CA LEU A 267 20.78 14.61 21.52
C LEU A 267 19.78 15.75 21.23
N ASN A 268 19.56 16.66 22.18
CA ASN A 268 18.64 17.80 22.03
C ASN A 268 19.22 18.93 21.14
N LEU A 269 20.54 19.12 21.14
CA LEU A 269 21.23 20.00 20.20
C LEU A 269 21.18 19.40 18.80
N ALA A 270 21.27 18.08 18.72
CA ALA A 270 21.08 17.29 17.54
C ALA A 270 19.75 17.60 16.81
N ASN A 271 18.68 17.78 17.53
CA ASN A 271 17.36 18.09 16.98
C ASN A 271 17.16 19.59 16.62
N LYS A 272 18.15 20.45 16.83
CA LYS A 272 18.02 21.91 16.65
C LYS A 272 19.02 22.56 15.68
N SER A 273 20.05 21.85 15.22
CA SER A 273 20.98 22.38 14.23
C SER A 273 20.56 22.04 12.82
N ASN A 274 20.91 22.87 11.82
CA ASN A 274 20.82 22.51 10.40
C ASN A 274 21.83 21.38 10.13
N ARG A 275 21.39 20.12 10.35
CA ARG A 275 22.13 18.92 10.05
C ARG A 275 21.86 18.53 8.60
N HIS A 276 22.79 17.79 8.02
CA HIS A 276 22.41 16.99 6.86
C HIS A 276 21.19 16.11 7.23
N ALA A 277 20.35 15.87 6.27
CA ALA A 277 19.02 15.30 6.51
C ALA A 277 19.00 13.78 6.79
N GLY A 278 20.18 13.12 6.86
CA GLY A 278 20.36 11.70 7.17
C GLY A 278 21.57 11.08 6.49
N SER A 279 22.05 9.97 7.04
CA SER A 279 23.19 9.21 6.49
C SER A 279 22.93 7.70 6.53
N THR A 280 23.50 6.99 5.57
CA THR A 280 23.48 5.53 5.49
C THR A 280 24.90 4.99 5.56
N CYS A 281 25.12 3.88 6.25
CA CYS A 281 26.42 3.23 6.30
C CYS A 281 26.30 1.71 6.13
N LEU A 282 27.24 1.16 5.38
CA LEU A 282 27.35 -0.27 5.13
C LEU A 282 28.80 -0.70 5.34
N VAL A 283 29.04 -1.52 6.35
CA VAL A 283 30.35 -2.05 6.69
C VAL A 283 30.54 -3.43 6.06
N PHE A 284 31.66 -3.57 5.34
CA PHE A 284 32.03 -4.82 4.69
C PHE A 284 33.51 -4.73 4.22
N ASP A 285 34.19 -5.87 4.06
CA ASP A 285 35.49 -5.92 3.41
C ASP A 285 35.36 -5.77 1.89
N PHE A 286 35.28 -4.52 1.42
CA PHE A 286 35.13 -4.20 0.00
C PHE A 286 36.43 -4.37 -0.81
N THR A 287 37.59 -4.41 -0.14
CA THR A 287 38.88 -4.53 -0.78
C THR A 287 39.42 -5.95 -0.77
N GLY A 288 38.90 -6.82 0.07
CA GLY A 288 39.33 -8.21 0.22
C GLY A 288 40.64 -8.36 0.98
N ASP A 289 40.98 -7.40 1.84
CA ASP A 289 42.21 -7.42 2.64
C ASP A 289 41.98 -7.92 4.09
N GLY A 290 40.77 -8.39 4.38
CA GLY A 290 40.35 -8.91 5.68
C GLY A 290 39.98 -7.81 6.68
N LYS A 291 39.87 -6.57 6.25
CA LYS A 291 39.53 -5.44 7.10
C LYS A 291 38.18 -4.86 6.67
N ASN A 292 37.41 -4.45 7.64
CA ASN A 292 36.10 -3.80 7.40
C ASN A 292 36.33 -2.36 6.89
N ASP A 293 35.90 -2.13 5.66
CA ASP A 293 35.75 -0.81 5.06
C ASP A 293 34.32 -0.30 5.34
N ILE A 294 34.01 0.94 4.94
CA ILE A 294 32.69 1.51 5.09
C ILE A 294 32.25 2.26 3.84
N LEU A 295 31.07 1.92 3.34
CA LEU A 295 30.39 2.62 2.25
C LEU A 295 29.32 3.54 2.84
N ILE A 296 29.39 4.84 2.50
CA ILE A 296 28.61 5.91 3.12
C ILE A 296 27.77 6.62 2.06
N GLY A 297 26.48 6.83 2.36
CA GLY A 297 25.57 7.70 1.63
C GLY A 297 25.03 8.81 2.53
N ASP A 298 24.79 9.99 1.97
CA ASP A 298 24.33 11.18 2.68
C ASP A 298 23.13 11.80 1.96
N ALA A 299 22.17 12.30 2.72
CA ALA A 299 20.94 12.90 2.19
C ALA A 299 21.17 14.17 1.36
N GLY A 300 22.31 14.84 1.54
CA GLY A 300 22.74 16.00 0.73
C GLY A 300 23.55 15.63 -0.50
N CYS A 301 23.88 14.34 -0.69
CA CYS A 301 24.85 13.90 -1.69
C CYS A 301 24.22 12.95 -2.72
N ASN A 302 24.75 13.01 -3.95
CA ASN A 302 24.29 12.22 -5.07
C ASN A 302 25.04 10.89 -5.26
N GLN A 303 26.17 10.70 -4.56
CA GLN A 303 27.02 9.50 -4.69
C GLN A 303 27.36 8.91 -3.33
N MET A 304 27.78 7.65 -3.33
CA MET A 304 28.32 7.00 -2.14
C MET A 304 29.84 7.09 -2.11
N TYR A 305 30.38 7.10 -0.90
CA TYR A 305 31.81 7.20 -0.61
C TYR A 305 32.29 5.92 0.07
N LEU A 306 33.25 5.24 -0.52
CA LEU A 306 33.91 4.09 0.10
C LEU A 306 35.17 4.59 0.84
N ALA A 307 35.14 4.53 2.17
CA ALA A 307 36.32 4.79 3.00
C ALA A 307 37.00 3.47 3.34
N ILE A 308 38.27 3.34 2.95
CA ILE A 308 39.08 2.13 3.04
C ILE A 308 39.89 2.13 4.36
N ASN A 309 39.80 1.01 5.09
CA ASN A 309 40.51 0.81 6.35
C ASN A 309 41.97 0.37 6.14
N GLY A 310 42.92 1.23 6.49
CA GLY A 310 44.34 0.95 6.41
C GLY A 310 44.95 0.30 7.65
N SER A 311 44.13 -0.03 8.68
CA SER A 311 44.62 -0.59 9.96
C SER A 311 43.92 -1.93 10.25
N ASP A 312 43.58 -2.24 11.49
CA ASP A 312 42.79 -3.40 11.90
C ASP A 312 41.36 -3.02 12.18
N ASN A 313 40.47 -4.02 12.31
CA ASN A 313 39.03 -3.79 12.50
C ASN A 313 38.69 -3.11 13.85
N THR A 314 39.42 -3.47 14.92
CA THR A 314 39.20 -2.91 16.26
C THR A 314 39.72 -1.47 16.37
N ASN A 315 40.85 -1.16 15.70
CA ASN A 315 41.45 0.17 15.67
C ASN A 315 41.45 0.75 14.25
N ALA A 316 40.34 0.68 13.60
CA ALA A 316 40.16 1.14 12.22
C ALA A 316 40.67 2.59 12.03
N ILE A 317 41.40 2.79 10.96
CA ILE A 317 41.88 4.10 10.49
C ILE A 317 41.65 4.16 8.99
N MET A 318 40.63 4.89 8.59
CA MET A 318 40.38 5.12 7.17
C MET A 318 41.48 5.96 6.58
N ASN A 319 42.15 5.47 5.55
CA ASN A 319 43.33 6.11 4.95
C ASN A 319 43.11 6.53 3.49
N GLN A 320 42.04 6.10 2.87
CA GLN A 320 41.67 6.43 1.50
C GLN A 320 40.15 6.58 1.38
N VAL A 321 39.69 7.47 0.48
CA VAL A 321 38.30 7.59 0.06
C VAL A 321 38.20 7.35 -1.44
N VAL A 322 37.31 6.47 -1.86
CA VAL A 322 36.96 6.21 -3.25
C VAL A 322 35.62 6.82 -3.51
N THR A 323 35.52 7.75 -4.46
CA THR A 323 34.29 8.51 -4.79
C THR A 323 33.54 7.95 -6.01
N ASN A 324 34.14 7.01 -6.72
CA ASN A 324 33.58 6.40 -7.92
C ASN A 324 33.41 4.87 -7.73
N PHE A 325 32.72 4.50 -6.67
CA PHE A 325 32.47 3.09 -6.34
C PHE A 325 31.03 2.69 -6.68
N PRO A 326 30.80 1.48 -7.21
CA PRO A 326 31.76 0.58 -7.83
C PRO A 326 32.35 1.14 -9.14
N SER A 327 33.54 0.68 -9.53
CA SER A 327 34.25 1.21 -10.71
C SER A 327 33.59 0.87 -12.05
N SER A 328 32.71 -0.14 -12.09
CA SER A 328 31.96 -0.55 -13.29
C SER A 328 30.92 0.51 -13.69
N LEU A 329 30.18 1.03 -12.73
CA LEU A 329 29.27 2.17 -12.80
C LEU A 329 29.16 2.72 -11.38
N PRO A 330 29.64 3.93 -11.08
CA PRO A 330 29.50 4.51 -9.74
C PRO A 330 28.03 4.67 -9.34
N ILE A 331 27.72 4.41 -8.07
CA ILE A 331 26.41 4.73 -7.49
C ILE A 331 26.24 6.24 -7.51
N ASN A 332 25.23 6.69 -8.25
CA ASN A 332 24.95 8.12 -8.41
C ASN A 332 23.46 8.32 -8.64
N PHE A 333 22.76 8.86 -7.64
CA PHE A 333 21.35 9.25 -7.68
C PHE A 333 21.22 10.75 -7.43
N ALA A 334 20.06 11.34 -7.63
CA ALA A 334 19.89 12.78 -7.42
C ALA A 334 20.20 13.17 -5.96
N THR A 335 19.84 12.31 -5.01
CA THR A 335 20.17 12.50 -3.59
C THR A 335 20.02 11.19 -2.81
N PHE A 336 20.65 11.15 -1.66
CA PHE A 336 20.52 10.17 -0.58
C PHE A 336 20.60 8.69 -1.02
N PRO A 337 21.71 8.23 -1.57
CA PRO A 337 21.89 6.83 -1.90
C PRO A 337 22.03 5.95 -0.64
N ALA A 338 21.50 4.74 -0.71
CA ALA A 338 21.73 3.66 0.25
C ALA A 338 22.17 2.38 -0.48
N ALA A 339 22.85 1.49 0.21
CA ALA A 339 23.34 0.24 -0.36
C ALA A 339 23.15 -0.95 0.58
N PHE A 340 22.92 -2.13 -0.02
CA PHE A 340 22.60 -3.39 0.67
C PHE A 340 23.37 -4.54 0.02
N LEU A 341 23.76 -5.53 0.84
CA LEU A 341 24.51 -6.72 0.37
C LEU A 341 23.68 -7.98 0.58
N MET A 342 23.49 -8.76 -0.49
CA MET A 342 22.87 -10.07 -0.44
C MET A 342 23.24 -10.90 -1.69
N ASP A 343 23.17 -12.22 -1.60
CA ASP A 343 23.33 -13.12 -2.75
C ASP A 343 22.00 -13.17 -3.51
N VAL A 344 21.91 -12.49 -4.66
CA VAL A 344 20.67 -12.42 -5.45
C VAL A 344 20.56 -13.48 -6.53
N ASN A 345 21.66 -14.17 -6.84
CA ASN A 345 21.73 -15.12 -7.95
C ASN A 345 22.05 -16.56 -7.50
N ASN A 346 22.13 -16.81 -6.19
CA ASN A 346 22.45 -18.12 -5.59
C ASN A 346 23.83 -18.66 -6.00
N ASP A 347 24.86 -17.79 -6.14
CA ASP A 347 26.22 -18.21 -6.43
C ASP A 347 27.11 -18.27 -5.17
N GLY A 348 26.58 -17.89 -4.01
CA GLY A 348 27.25 -17.90 -2.71
C GLY A 348 28.07 -16.62 -2.44
N LEU A 349 28.05 -15.63 -3.33
CA LEU A 349 28.72 -14.35 -3.16
C LEU A 349 27.66 -13.26 -2.86
N LYS A 350 28.01 -12.32 -2.00
CA LYS A 350 27.13 -11.17 -1.77
C LYS A 350 27.25 -10.19 -2.94
N ASP A 351 26.12 -9.91 -3.59
CA ASP A 351 25.96 -8.87 -4.59
C ASP A 351 25.60 -7.54 -3.91
N LEU A 352 25.73 -6.42 -4.61
CA LEU A 352 25.46 -5.09 -4.10
C LEU A 352 24.20 -4.53 -4.79
N ILE A 353 23.23 -4.09 -3.99
CA ILE A 353 22.07 -3.33 -4.44
C ILE A 353 22.20 -1.91 -3.94
N ALA A 354 21.91 -0.91 -4.78
CA ALA A 354 21.85 0.47 -4.37
C ALA A 354 20.58 1.16 -4.89
N CYS A 355 19.99 2.00 -4.04
CA CYS A 355 18.83 2.81 -4.40
C CYS A 355 18.78 4.12 -3.61
N PRO A 356 17.96 5.11 -4.01
CA PRO A 356 17.67 6.28 -3.19
C PRO A 356 17.00 5.86 -1.87
N ASN A 357 17.34 6.54 -0.77
CA ASN A 357 16.70 6.34 0.55
C ASN A 357 15.71 7.48 0.89
N THR A 358 15.36 8.33 -0.07
CA THR A 358 14.44 9.44 0.11
C THR A 358 13.30 9.37 -0.90
N PRO A 359 12.05 9.30 -0.46
CA PRO A 359 10.92 9.38 -1.37
C PRO A 359 10.78 10.79 -1.94
N ASN A 360 10.23 10.87 -3.14
CA ASN A 360 9.80 12.12 -3.80
C ASN A 360 10.91 13.16 -4.07
N ALA A 361 12.17 12.75 -4.12
CA ALA A 361 13.27 13.70 -4.33
C ALA A 361 14.45 13.12 -5.12
N SER A 362 14.30 11.97 -5.72
CA SER A 362 15.34 11.28 -6.49
C SER A 362 14.74 10.52 -7.67
N GLU A 363 15.58 9.78 -8.40
CA GLU A 363 15.16 8.89 -9.48
C GLU A 363 14.12 7.91 -8.95
N ASN A 364 13.04 7.74 -9.71
CA ASN A 364 11.90 6.88 -9.38
C ASN A 364 11.54 5.90 -10.49
N PHE A 365 12.47 5.65 -11.43
CA PHE A 365 12.30 4.69 -12.52
C PHE A 365 13.52 3.81 -12.74
N GLN A 366 14.72 4.41 -12.89
CA GLN A 366 16.02 3.72 -12.86
C GLN A 366 16.65 3.93 -11.50
N ASN A 367 16.04 3.39 -10.48
CA ASN A 367 16.29 3.69 -9.08
C ASN A 367 16.76 2.49 -8.25
N VAL A 368 16.86 1.29 -8.83
CA VAL A 368 17.36 0.10 -8.13
C VAL A 368 18.52 -0.49 -8.91
N TYR A 369 19.74 -0.08 -8.58
CA TYR A 369 20.95 -0.56 -9.24
C TYR A 369 21.38 -1.89 -8.63
N LEU A 370 21.56 -2.91 -9.46
CA LEU A 370 22.14 -4.19 -9.10
C LEU A 370 23.56 -4.27 -9.64
N TYR A 371 24.49 -4.69 -8.78
CA TYR A 371 25.86 -5.02 -9.12
C TYR A 371 26.14 -6.46 -8.70
N LEU A 372 26.42 -7.32 -9.65
CA LEU A 372 26.80 -8.70 -9.37
C LEU A 372 28.26 -8.80 -8.94
N ASN A 373 28.53 -9.56 -7.89
CA ASN A 373 29.88 -9.82 -7.45
C ASN A 373 30.54 -10.86 -8.36
N ARG A 374 31.40 -10.42 -9.27
CA ARG A 374 32.16 -11.26 -10.19
C ARG A 374 33.56 -11.61 -9.67
N GLY A 375 33.84 -11.28 -8.42
CA GLY A 375 35.06 -11.65 -7.73
C GLY A 375 34.98 -13.05 -7.10
N ASN A 376 35.33 -13.13 -5.83
CA ASN A 376 35.21 -14.33 -5.02
C ASN A 376 34.89 -13.96 -3.58
N ALA A 377 34.77 -14.93 -2.68
CA ALA A 377 34.38 -14.71 -1.29
C ALA A 377 35.34 -13.81 -0.48
N THR A 378 36.61 -13.71 -0.90
CA THR A 378 37.63 -12.92 -0.21
C THR A 378 37.95 -11.61 -0.92
N VAL A 379 37.79 -11.52 -2.23
CA VAL A 379 38.06 -10.31 -3.04
C VAL A 379 36.86 -10.01 -3.90
N PRO A 380 35.91 -9.20 -3.40
CA PRO A 380 34.71 -8.85 -4.15
C PRO A 380 35.04 -7.96 -5.34
N TYR A 381 34.29 -8.14 -6.43
CA TYR A 381 34.36 -7.29 -7.62
C TYR A 381 32.98 -7.05 -8.19
N PHE A 382 32.40 -5.89 -7.89
CA PHE A 382 31.04 -5.52 -8.22
C PHE A 382 30.95 -4.98 -9.65
N VAL A 383 30.18 -5.68 -10.49
CA VAL A 383 29.94 -5.33 -11.89
C VAL A 383 28.47 -4.95 -12.06
N PHE A 384 28.20 -3.75 -12.57
CA PHE A 384 26.86 -3.29 -12.84
C PHE A 384 26.13 -4.25 -13.79
N ASP A 385 24.90 -4.61 -13.42
CA ASP A 385 24.05 -5.51 -14.17
C ASP A 385 22.77 -4.82 -14.63
N ASN A 386 22.02 -4.18 -13.72
CA ASN A 386 20.68 -3.66 -13.97
C ASN A 386 20.40 -2.38 -13.18
N ALA A 387 19.67 -1.42 -13.77
CA ALA A 387 19.25 -0.17 -13.10
C ALA A 387 17.81 -0.23 -12.52
N ARG A 388 17.10 -1.34 -12.73
CA ARG A 388 15.69 -1.51 -12.34
C ARG A 388 15.44 -2.87 -11.71
N PHE A 389 16.36 -3.38 -10.90
CA PHE A 389 16.24 -4.68 -10.28
C PHE A 389 14.92 -4.83 -9.51
N LEU A 390 14.15 -5.87 -9.76
CA LEU A 390 12.76 -6.12 -9.35
C LEU A 390 11.74 -5.10 -9.87
N ALA A 391 12.07 -3.83 -10.05
CA ALA A 391 11.18 -2.82 -10.60
C ALA A 391 10.88 -3.07 -12.11
N GLU A 392 11.80 -3.70 -12.83
CA GLU A 392 11.58 -4.05 -14.26
C GLU A 392 10.52 -5.13 -14.49
N GLU A 393 10.12 -5.84 -13.43
CA GLU A 393 9.08 -6.88 -13.46
C GLU A 393 7.70 -6.34 -13.03
N GLN A 394 7.61 -5.03 -12.78
CA GLN A 394 6.40 -4.36 -12.31
C GLN A 394 5.92 -3.30 -13.30
N ILE A 395 4.60 -3.01 -13.28
CA ILE A 395 4.12 -1.75 -13.84
C ILE A 395 4.71 -0.64 -12.99
N ASP A 396 5.45 0.25 -13.63
CA ASP A 396 6.14 1.37 -13.00
C ASP A 396 6.10 2.58 -13.93
N ILE A 397 5.45 3.63 -13.48
CA ILE A 397 5.24 4.88 -14.21
C ILE A 397 5.89 6.08 -13.52
N GLY A 398 6.89 5.82 -12.69
CA GLY A 398 7.61 6.81 -11.91
C GLY A 398 6.97 7.02 -10.54
N GLU A 399 6.10 8.01 -10.36
CA GLU A 399 5.46 8.34 -9.09
C GLU A 399 3.97 8.63 -9.26
N GLY A 400 3.20 8.34 -8.23
CA GLY A 400 1.82 8.77 -8.07
C GLY A 400 0.87 8.23 -9.14
N ALA A 401 0.78 6.91 -9.30
CA ALA A 401 -0.09 6.27 -10.29
C ALA A 401 -1.57 6.57 -10.06
N CYS A 402 -2.27 6.92 -11.14
CA CYS A 402 -3.71 7.21 -11.17
C CYS A 402 -4.38 6.39 -12.28
N PRO A 403 -4.65 5.08 -12.05
CA PRO A 403 -5.24 4.20 -13.05
C PRO A 403 -6.72 4.51 -13.29
N SER A 404 -7.17 4.27 -14.52
CA SER A 404 -8.56 4.24 -14.93
C SER A 404 -8.77 3.15 -15.96
N PHE A 405 -9.87 2.43 -15.83
CA PHE A 405 -10.35 1.46 -16.81
C PHE A 405 -11.16 2.17 -17.90
N VAL A 406 -10.83 1.95 -19.16
CA VAL A 406 -11.51 2.54 -20.29
C VAL A 406 -11.30 1.68 -21.53
N ASP A 407 -12.29 1.60 -22.40
CA ASP A 407 -12.13 1.06 -23.76
C ASP A 407 -11.74 2.20 -24.70
N TYR A 408 -10.41 2.44 -24.84
CA TYR A 408 -9.91 3.62 -25.56
C TYR A 408 -10.07 3.54 -27.08
N ASN A 409 -10.13 2.32 -27.62
CA ASN A 409 -10.21 2.07 -29.05
C ASN A 409 -11.61 1.57 -29.49
N GLN A 410 -12.53 1.43 -28.53
CA GLN A 410 -13.91 1.00 -28.69
C GLN A 410 -14.06 -0.37 -29.38
N ASP A 411 -13.12 -1.29 -29.07
CA ASP A 411 -13.16 -2.68 -29.56
C ASP A 411 -13.98 -3.61 -28.63
N GLY A 412 -14.47 -3.10 -27.52
CA GLY A 412 -15.25 -3.80 -26.51
C GLY A 412 -14.42 -4.54 -25.48
N LEU A 413 -13.10 -4.31 -25.42
CA LEU A 413 -12.20 -4.77 -24.39
C LEU A 413 -11.82 -3.59 -23.46
N ILE A 414 -11.73 -3.86 -22.18
CA ILE A 414 -11.35 -2.81 -21.22
C ILE A 414 -9.83 -2.69 -21.21
N ASP A 415 -9.33 -1.49 -21.51
CA ASP A 415 -7.93 -1.10 -21.44
C ASP A 415 -7.61 -0.44 -20.09
N ILE A 416 -6.31 -0.15 -19.85
CA ILE A 416 -5.86 0.58 -18.67
C ILE A 416 -5.12 1.83 -19.10
N MET A 417 -5.65 3.00 -18.74
CA MET A 417 -4.93 4.25 -18.81
C MET A 417 -4.47 4.68 -17.42
N ILE A 418 -3.18 5.02 -17.28
CA ILE A 418 -2.60 5.37 -15.99
C ILE A 418 -2.01 6.76 -16.09
N GLY A 419 -2.65 7.72 -15.42
CA GLY A 419 -2.05 9.03 -15.19
C GLY A 419 -1.02 8.97 -14.06
N SER A 420 -0.10 9.93 -14.00
CA SER A 420 0.96 9.92 -12.99
C SER A 420 1.43 11.32 -12.60
N THR A 421 2.04 11.42 -11.41
CA THR A 421 2.95 12.52 -11.09
C THR A 421 4.15 12.47 -12.04
N GLY A 422 4.64 11.27 -12.34
CA GLY A 422 5.54 10.98 -13.42
C GLY A 422 6.98 10.71 -13.02
N TYR A 423 7.87 10.87 -13.98
CA TYR A 423 9.30 10.55 -13.84
C TYR A 423 10.08 11.75 -13.33
N TYR A 424 10.84 11.54 -12.26
CA TYR A 424 11.75 12.54 -11.71
C TYR A 424 12.79 13.00 -12.77
N GLN A 425 13.05 14.28 -12.82
CA GLN A 425 14.02 14.90 -13.73
C GLN A 425 15.19 15.50 -12.96
N SER A 426 16.36 15.56 -13.56
CA SER A 426 17.58 16.07 -12.93
C SER A 426 17.51 17.53 -12.44
N ASN A 427 16.49 18.28 -12.86
CA ASN A 427 16.22 19.64 -12.39
C ASN A 427 15.25 19.69 -11.19
N GLY A 428 14.88 18.53 -10.62
CA GLY A 428 13.95 18.41 -9.50
C GLY A 428 12.47 18.50 -9.86
N SER A 429 12.12 18.58 -11.16
CA SER A 429 10.73 18.51 -11.62
C SER A 429 10.31 17.09 -11.96
N TYR A 430 9.00 16.90 -12.22
CA TYR A 430 8.46 15.64 -12.70
C TYR A 430 7.95 15.75 -14.13
N LYS A 431 8.20 14.73 -14.92
CA LYS A 431 7.58 14.58 -16.25
C LYS A 431 6.30 13.78 -16.11
N SER A 432 5.20 14.48 -15.80
CA SER A 432 3.86 13.90 -15.68
C SER A 432 3.29 13.52 -17.04
N GLY A 433 2.46 12.48 -17.12
CA GLY A 433 1.87 12.04 -18.37
C GLY A 433 0.79 11.00 -18.21
N LEU A 434 0.37 10.42 -19.32
CA LEU A 434 -0.65 9.39 -19.40
C LEU A 434 -0.06 8.16 -20.12
N THR A 435 -0.04 7.02 -19.40
CA THR A 435 0.45 5.73 -19.94
C THR A 435 -0.73 4.89 -20.41
N LEU A 436 -0.60 4.21 -21.54
CA LEU A 436 -1.62 3.32 -22.11
C LEU A 436 -1.13 1.88 -22.14
N TYR A 437 -1.89 0.98 -21.49
CA TYR A 437 -1.83 -0.47 -21.67
C TYR A 437 -3.08 -0.92 -22.41
N GLN A 438 -2.94 -1.38 -23.65
CA GLN A 438 -4.03 -1.90 -24.45
C GLN A 438 -4.31 -3.36 -24.12
N ASN A 439 -5.58 -3.73 -23.98
CA ASN A 439 -6.01 -5.10 -23.87
C ASN A 439 -6.02 -5.79 -25.25
N ILE A 440 -5.02 -6.61 -25.50
CA ILE A 440 -4.87 -7.41 -26.74
C ILE A 440 -5.34 -8.87 -26.56
N GLY A 441 -6.02 -9.16 -25.45
CA GLY A 441 -6.54 -10.48 -25.10
C GLY A 441 -7.98 -10.68 -25.57
N THR A 442 -8.79 -11.20 -24.65
CA THR A 442 -10.24 -11.39 -24.84
C THR A 442 -10.98 -10.84 -23.61
N LYS A 443 -12.31 -10.76 -23.68
CA LYS A 443 -13.14 -10.33 -22.54
C LYS A 443 -12.92 -11.17 -21.29
N THR A 444 -12.69 -12.48 -21.45
CA THR A 444 -12.56 -13.43 -20.33
C THR A 444 -11.11 -13.72 -19.94
N ILE A 445 -10.14 -13.35 -20.77
CA ILE A 445 -8.72 -13.54 -20.52
C ILE A 445 -8.00 -12.26 -20.96
N PRO A 446 -7.98 -11.25 -20.10
CA PRO A 446 -7.36 -9.97 -20.43
C PRO A 446 -5.84 -10.13 -20.55
N LYS A 447 -5.29 -9.45 -21.55
CA LYS A 447 -3.85 -9.41 -21.81
C LYS A 447 -3.47 -7.99 -22.23
N TYR A 448 -2.74 -7.32 -21.38
CA TYR A 448 -2.41 -5.92 -21.57
C TYR A 448 -0.99 -5.75 -22.13
N GLU A 449 -0.84 -4.93 -23.13
CA GLU A 449 0.46 -4.57 -23.73
C GLU A 449 0.68 -3.07 -23.64
N LEU A 450 1.86 -2.68 -23.14
CA LEU A 450 2.26 -1.27 -23.09
C LEU A 450 2.37 -0.70 -24.50
N GLN A 451 1.53 0.26 -24.82
CA GLN A 451 1.56 0.96 -26.10
C GLN A 451 2.44 2.20 -26.04
N THR A 452 2.30 2.97 -24.95
CA THR A 452 3.09 4.19 -24.75
C THR A 452 3.08 4.59 -23.27
N ARG A 453 4.19 5.21 -22.81
CA ARG A 453 4.30 5.84 -21.50
C ARG A 453 3.97 7.35 -21.52
N ASP A 454 3.69 7.90 -22.69
CA ASP A 454 3.35 9.32 -22.89
C ASP A 454 2.32 9.44 -24.03
N TYR A 455 1.06 9.11 -23.69
CA TYR A 455 -0.04 9.13 -24.65
C TYR A 455 -0.19 10.53 -25.27
N ALA A 456 -0.21 10.58 -26.60
CA ALA A 456 -0.32 11.79 -27.39
C ALA A 456 0.70 12.92 -27.04
N GLY A 457 1.78 12.59 -26.29
CA GLY A 457 2.78 13.57 -25.87
C GLY A 457 2.29 14.53 -24.78
N PHE A 458 1.33 14.13 -23.97
CA PHE A 458 0.68 14.99 -22.97
C PHE A 458 1.65 15.51 -21.90
N SER A 459 2.78 14.84 -21.68
CA SER A 459 3.82 15.36 -20.79
C SER A 459 4.33 16.76 -21.19
N SER A 460 4.18 17.16 -22.45
CA SER A 460 4.58 18.49 -22.94
C SER A 460 3.61 19.61 -22.56
N ILE A 461 2.39 19.29 -22.11
CA ILE A 461 1.37 20.28 -21.72
C ILE A 461 1.74 20.97 -20.41
N GLY A 462 2.51 20.30 -19.55
CA GLY A 462 2.98 20.85 -18.26
C GLY A 462 1.99 20.72 -17.11
N ILE A 463 0.93 19.90 -17.26
CA ILE A 463 0.03 19.55 -16.16
C ILE A 463 0.82 18.69 -15.17
N GLN A 464 0.78 19.08 -13.89
CA GLN A 464 1.43 18.34 -12.82
C GLN A 464 0.46 17.28 -12.26
N LYS A 465 0.79 16.00 -12.46
CA LYS A 465 -0.04 14.84 -12.09
C LYS A 465 -1.34 14.76 -12.92
N PHE A 466 -1.47 13.70 -13.68
CA PHE A 466 -2.73 13.35 -14.33
C PHE A 466 -3.53 12.40 -13.45
N SER A 467 -4.79 12.75 -13.13
CA SER A 467 -5.77 11.88 -12.46
C SER A 467 -7.02 11.79 -13.36
N PRO A 468 -7.01 10.95 -14.42
CA PRO A 468 -8.00 10.98 -15.47
C PRO A 468 -9.34 10.35 -15.06
N VAL A 469 -10.44 10.85 -15.63
CA VAL A 469 -11.75 10.23 -15.71
C VAL A 469 -12.26 10.35 -17.15
N PHE A 470 -12.90 9.29 -17.65
CA PHE A 470 -13.34 9.18 -19.03
C PHE A 470 -14.87 9.06 -19.09
N PHE A 471 -15.52 9.95 -19.84
CA PHE A 471 -16.96 9.97 -20.08
C PHE A 471 -17.28 10.96 -21.19
N ASP A 472 -18.47 10.86 -21.80
CA ASP A 472 -18.99 11.84 -22.76
C ASP A 472 -19.34 13.15 -22.01
N ALA A 473 -18.42 14.13 -22.05
CA ALA A 473 -18.51 15.34 -21.24
C ALA A 473 -19.28 16.48 -21.93
N ASP A 474 -19.41 16.45 -23.26
CA ASP A 474 -20.11 17.48 -24.04
C ASP A 474 -21.35 16.95 -24.79
N ALA A 475 -21.69 15.68 -24.53
CA ALA A 475 -22.86 14.99 -25.07
C ALA A 475 -22.90 14.90 -26.60
N ASP A 476 -21.72 14.77 -27.22
CA ASP A 476 -21.60 14.53 -28.66
C ASP A 476 -21.58 13.03 -29.02
N GLY A 477 -21.51 12.16 -28.00
CA GLY A 477 -21.63 10.71 -28.08
C GLY A 477 -20.29 9.99 -28.13
N ASP A 478 -19.17 10.68 -28.09
CA ASP A 478 -17.86 10.06 -27.90
C ASP A 478 -17.31 10.28 -26.47
N ILE A 479 -16.28 9.57 -26.12
CA ILE A 479 -15.74 9.59 -24.74
C ILE A 479 -14.60 10.57 -24.66
N ASP A 480 -14.75 11.58 -23.83
CA ASP A 480 -13.77 12.60 -23.51
C ASP A 480 -12.92 12.23 -22.28
N MET A 481 -11.97 13.10 -21.93
CA MET A 481 -11.22 13.02 -20.69
C MET A 481 -11.28 14.33 -19.89
N ILE A 482 -11.61 14.23 -18.62
CA ILE A 482 -11.28 15.28 -17.66
C ILE A 482 -10.20 14.73 -16.73
N THR A 483 -9.15 15.49 -16.45
CA THR A 483 -8.14 15.11 -15.49
C THR A 483 -8.06 16.11 -14.35
N GLY A 484 -7.93 15.59 -13.13
CA GLY A 484 -7.47 16.35 -11.99
C GLY A 484 -5.95 16.50 -12.00
N SER A 485 -5.43 17.37 -11.12
CA SER A 485 -4.01 17.70 -11.04
C SER A 485 -3.53 17.91 -9.61
N SER A 486 -2.20 18.05 -9.43
CA SER A 486 -1.61 18.28 -8.10
C SER A 486 -1.97 19.64 -7.49
N ASP A 487 -2.25 20.63 -8.32
CA ASP A 487 -2.65 21.99 -7.91
C ASP A 487 -4.16 22.13 -7.63
N GLY A 488 -4.94 21.05 -7.75
CA GLY A 488 -6.38 21.01 -7.47
C GLY A 488 -7.28 21.47 -8.59
N ASN A 489 -6.69 21.85 -9.72
CA ASN A 489 -7.44 22.24 -10.91
C ASN A 489 -7.93 21.02 -11.69
N PHE A 490 -8.81 21.28 -12.66
CA PHE A 490 -9.28 20.30 -13.64
C PHE A 490 -8.95 20.75 -15.05
N TYR A 491 -8.66 19.78 -15.92
CA TYR A 491 -8.30 20.03 -17.31
C TYR A 491 -9.14 19.16 -18.24
N TYR A 492 -9.66 19.75 -19.31
CA TYR A 492 -10.52 19.09 -20.27
C TYR A 492 -9.78 18.74 -21.56
N PHE A 493 -10.04 17.53 -22.02
CA PHE A 493 -9.55 17.01 -23.29
C PHE A 493 -10.75 16.48 -24.09
N ASN A 494 -11.12 17.20 -25.15
CA ASN A 494 -12.17 16.79 -26.06
C ASN A 494 -11.67 15.70 -27.00
N ASN A 495 -12.45 14.66 -27.17
CA ASN A 495 -12.20 13.61 -28.14
C ASN A 495 -12.80 14.02 -29.50
N SER A 496 -11.98 14.20 -30.51
CA SER A 496 -12.43 14.55 -31.85
C SER A 496 -12.46 13.36 -32.81
N ALA A 497 -12.31 12.14 -32.32
CA ALA A 497 -12.28 10.95 -33.16
C ALA A 497 -13.67 10.52 -33.65
N GLY A 498 -14.70 10.86 -32.87
CA GLY A 498 -16.07 10.41 -33.07
C GLY A 498 -16.36 9.00 -32.55
N VAL A 499 -17.64 8.70 -32.43
CA VAL A 499 -18.14 7.44 -31.86
C VAL A 499 -17.55 6.22 -32.59
N GLY A 500 -17.07 5.24 -31.81
CA GLY A 500 -16.56 3.98 -32.37
C GLY A 500 -15.13 4.05 -32.93
N GLN A 501 -14.39 5.10 -32.63
CA GLN A 501 -12.98 5.26 -33.04
C GLN A 501 -12.05 5.35 -31.83
N PRO A 502 -10.77 4.96 -31.97
CA PRO A 502 -9.76 5.18 -30.96
C PRO A 502 -9.64 6.66 -30.60
N PHE A 503 -9.40 6.95 -29.33
CA PHE A 503 -9.33 8.32 -28.83
C PHE A 503 -8.36 9.22 -29.59
N ASN A 504 -8.84 10.42 -29.92
CA ASN A 504 -8.05 11.53 -30.39
C ASN A 504 -8.30 12.75 -29.48
N LEU A 505 -7.74 12.66 -28.27
CA LEU A 505 -7.93 13.63 -27.21
C LEU A 505 -7.16 14.93 -27.48
N ASN A 506 -7.86 16.05 -27.49
CA ASN A 506 -7.32 17.39 -27.72
C ASN A 506 -7.49 18.25 -26.47
N PHE A 507 -6.41 18.76 -25.94
CA PHE A 507 -6.43 19.64 -24.77
C PHE A 507 -7.14 20.97 -25.09
N ILE A 508 -8.16 21.31 -24.28
CA ILE A 508 -8.89 22.57 -24.38
C ILE A 508 -8.52 23.47 -23.20
N PRO A 509 -7.63 24.43 -23.37
CA PRO A 509 -7.13 25.27 -22.30
C PRO A 509 -8.22 26.17 -21.72
N ASN A 510 -8.10 26.50 -20.42
CA ASN A 510 -8.95 27.45 -19.69
C ASN A 510 -10.44 27.06 -19.57
N THR A 511 -10.83 25.80 -19.83
CA THR A 511 -12.22 25.36 -19.70
C THR A 511 -12.72 25.56 -18.28
N PHE A 512 -11.87 25.28 -17.27
CA PHE A 512 -12.22 25.32 -15.84
C PHE A 512 -11.38 26.34 -15.05
N SER A 513 -11.07 27.50 -15.62
CA SER A 513 -10.11 28.48 -15.06
C SER A 513 -10.42 29.03 -13.67
N ASN A 514 -11.60 28.75 -13.12
CA ASN A 514 -12.01 29.18 -11.77
C ASN A 514 -12.45 28.01 -10.86
N LEU A 515 -12.08 26.80 -11.22
CA LEU A 515 -12.50 25.59 -10.52
C LEU A 515 -11.27 24.95 -9.83
N ASP A 516 -11.04 25.35 -8.61
CA ASP A 516 -9.98 24.84 -7.72
C ASP A 516 -10.65 24.29 -6.45
N ILE A 517 -10.34 23.03 -6.11
CA ILE A 517 -10.91 22.37 -4.93
C ILE A 517 -9.88 22.11 -3.83
N GLY A 518 -8.69 22.65 -3.95
CA GLY A 518 -7.54 22.32 -3.13
C GLY A 518 -6.62 21.29 -3.82
N ASN A 519 -5.51 20.93 -3.21
CA ASN A 519 -4.46 20.14 -3.86
C ASN A 519 -4.88 18.68 -4.17
N ASN A 520 -4.33 18.13 -5.24
CA ASN A 520 -4.47 16.73 -5.64
C ASN A 520 -5.91 16.30 -5.98
N SER A 521 -6.57 17.04 -6.85
CA SER A 521 -7.91 16.65 -7.35
C SER A 521 -7.90 15.27 -8.01
N SER A 522 -8.91 14.46 -7.67
CA SER A 522 -9.07 13.07 -8.15
C SER A 522 -10.54 12.82 -8.52
N PRO A 523 -10.95 13.23 -9.74
CA PRO A 523 -12.35 13.21 -10.17
C PRO A 523 -12.86 11.81 -10.52
N THR A 524 -14.18 11.63 -10.34
CA THR A 524 -15.05 10.67 -11.02
C THR A 524 -16.28 11.40 -11.55
N ALA A 525 -16.90 10.87 -12.62
CA ALA A 525 -18.09 11.44 -13.21
C ALA A 525 -19.32 10.60 -12.87
N TYR A 526 -20.41 11.25 -12.48
CA TYR A 526 -21.69 10.60 -12.21
C TYR A 526 -22.81 11.64 -12.06
N ASP A 527 -23.97 11.42 -12.68
CA ASP A 527 -25.17 12.25 -12.48
C ASP A 527 -25.77 11.94 -11.11
N LEU A 528 -25.30 12.66 -10.07
CA LEU A 528 -25.65 12.38 -8.67
C LEU A 528 -27.05 12.84 -8.31
N ASP A 529 -27.47 14.00 -8.79
CA ASP A 529 -28.78 14.59 -8.47
C ASP A 529 -29.87 14.20 -9.47
N LYS A 530 -29.52 13.40 -10.51
CA LYS A 530 -30.44 12.83 -11.49
C LYS A 530 -31.11 13.87 -12.37
N ASP A 531 -30.42 14.95 -12.69
CA ASP A 531 -30.91 16.01 -13.59
C ASP A 531 -30.57 15.76 -15.08
N GLY A 532 -29.81 14.68 -15.38
CA GLY A 532 -29.41 14.28 -16.72
C GLY A 532 -28.12 14.92 -17.20
N ILE A 533 -27.41 15.66 -16.34
CA ILE A 533 -26.10 16.24 -16.58
C ILE A 533 -25.08 15.49 -15.74
N GLN A 534 -23.95 15.14 -16.33
CA GLN A 534 -22.87 14.50 -15.56
C GLN A 534 -22.25 15.49 -14.60
N ASP A 535 -22.17 15.13 -13.32
CA ASP A 535 -21.45 15.87 -12.26
C ASP A 535 -20.03 15.36 -12.13
N LEU A 536 -19.18 16.13 -11.46
CA LEU A 536 -17.88 15.66 -10.98
C LEU A 536 -17.91 15.51 -9.45
N ILE A 537 -17.44 14.36 -8.99
CA ILE A 537 -17.19 14.11 -7.57
C ILE A 537 -15.69 13.89 -7.44
N SER A 538 -15.03 14.70 -6.62
CA SER A 538 -13.58 14.66 -6.52
C SER A 538 -13.10 14.64 -5.08
N GLY A 539 -12.22 13.69 -4.76
CA GLY A 539 -11.41 13.78 -3.57
C GLY A 539 -10.29 14.82 -3.72
N GLU A 540 -9.71 15.24 -2.60
CA GLU A 540 -8.60 16.18 -2.53
C GLU A 540 -7.71 15.90 -1.31
N ASN A 541 -6.70 16.75 -1.05
CA ASN A 541 -5.63 16.49 -0.07
C ASN A 541 -6.08 16.60 1.41
N PHE A 542 -7.18 17.33 1.71
CA PHE A 542 -7.64 17.59 3.08
C PHE A 542 -8.79 16.70 3.54
N TYR A 543 -8.89 15.47 3.03
CA TYR A 543 -9.89 14.46 3.41
C TYR A 543 -11.33 14.77 2.96
N ASN A 544 -11.55 15.76 2.12
CA ASN A 544 -12.86 16.11 1.64
C ASN A 544 -13.19 15.37 0.36
N ILE A 545 -14.47 15.12 0.17
CA ILE A 545 -15.03 14.71 -1.10
C ILE A 545 -15.89 15.85 -1.60
N ASN A 546 -15.44 16.49 -2.67
CA ASN A 546 -16.09 17.64 -3.28
C ASN A 546 -17.15 17.17 -4.27
N PHE A 547 -18.30 17.87 -4.30
CA PHE A 547 -19.32 17.70 -5.29
C PHE A 547 -19.42 18.96 -6.17
N LEU A 548 -19.13 18.78 -7.44
CA LEU A 548 -19.15 19.82 -8.46
C LEU A 548 -20.30 19.54 -9.41
N LYS A 549 -21.38 20.31 -9.27
CA LYS A 549 -22.58 20.13 -10.06
C LYS A 549 -22.36 20.55 -11.51
N GLY A 550 -22.72 19.67 -12.45
CA GLY A 550 -22.77 19.94 -13.88
C GLY A 550 -23.80 21.02 -14.23
N GLN A 551 -23.46 21.89 -15.16
CA GLN A 551 -24.31 23.02 -15.57
C GLN A 551 -24.80 22.91 -17.01
N SER A 552 -24.17 22.09 -17.82
CA SER A 552 -24.48 21.97 -19.25
C SER A 552 -23.97 20.64 -19.81
N ASN A 553 -24.71 20.10 -20.78
CA ASN A 553 -24.32 18.91 -21.53
C ASN A 553 -23.55 19.25 -22.83
N SER A 554 -23.66 20.47 -23.35
CA SER A 554 -23.04 20.83 -24.64
C SER A 554 -21.66 21.45 -24.53
N GLN A 555 -21.26 21.86 -23.36
CA GLN A 555 -19.91 22.32 -23.02
C GLN A 555 -19.69 22.00 -21.54
N PRO A 556 -18.63 21.28 -21.19
CA PRO A 556 -18.35 20.95 -19.79
C PRO A 556 -18.24 22.21 -18.95
N ALA A 557 -19.13 22.36 -17.97
CA ALA A 557 -19.14 23.47 -17.03
C ALA A 557 -19.62 22.96 -15.66
N TYR A 558 -18.88 23.30 -14.62
CA TYR A 558 -19.14 22.82 -13.26
C TYR A 558 -19.10 23.95 -12.25
N VAL A 559 -19.87 23.78 -11.17
CA VAL A 559 -19.87 24.70 -10.02
C VAL A 559 -19.72 23.87 -8.75
N LEU A 560 -18.79 24.25 -7.88
CA LEU A 560 -18.65 23.64 -6.57
C LEU A 560 -19.92 23.86 -5.75
N ALA A 561 -20.68 22.78 -5.54
CA ALA A 561 -21.94 22.80 -4.78
C ALA A 561 -21.72 22.50 -3.30
N THR A 562 -20.74 21.66 -2.96
CA THR A 562 -20.26 21.43 -1.59
C THR A 562 -18.85 20.87 -1.61
N ASP A 563 -18.05 21.27 -0.63
CA ASP A 563 -16.70 20.74 -0.34
C ASP A 563 -16.71 19.55 0.63
N SER A 564 -17.89 19.07 1.03
CA SER A 564 -18.05 17.98 2.01
C SER A 564 -19.27 17.13 1.67
N LEU A 565 -19.18 16.38 0.57
CA LEU A 565 -20.25 15.50 0.12
C LEU A 565 -20.62 14.48 1.21
N TYR A 566 -21.91 14.38 1.51
CA TYR A 566 -22.49 13.54 2.57
C TYR A 566 -21.89 13.78 3.96
N LYS A 567 -21.17 14.88 4.16
CA LYS A 567 -20.41 15.19 5.38
C LYS A 567 -19.41 14.09 5.76
N ILE A 568 -18.88 13.38 4.75
CA ILE A 568 -17.83 12.42 4.93
C ILE A 568 -16.53 13.20 5.22
N ASN A 569 -15.93 12.88 6.37
CA ASN A 569 -14.60 13.37 6.74
C ASN A 569 -13.72 12.16 7.05
N LEU A 570 -12.70 11.95 6.23
CA LEU A 570 -11.83 10.77 6.25
C LEU A 570 -10.61 10.95 7.16
N GLY A 571 -10.45 12.09 7.82
CA GLY A 571 -9.22 12.36 8.54
C GLY A 571 -9.36 12.98 9.91
N ASN A 572 -8.36 12.69 10.72
CA ASN A 572 -8.04 13.46 11.90
C ASN A 572 -6.86 14.37 11.52
N LEU A 573 -7.14 15.66 11.31
CA LEU A 573 -6.18 16.69 10.87
C LEU A 573 -4.86 16.72 11.65
N PHE A 574 -4.83 16.19 12.87
CA PHE A 574 -3.64 16.18 13.74
C PHE A 574 -2.78 14.90 13.61
N LEU A 575 -3.36 13.80 13.12
CA LEU A 575 -2.68 12.51 13.04
C LEU A 575 -2.18 12.19 11.62
N TYR A 576 -2.82 12.73 10.58
CA TYR A 576 -2.54 12.39 9.18
C TYR A 576 -2.63 13.64 8.30
N PRO A 577 -1.51 14.33 8.07
CA PRO A 577 -1.50 15.63 7.38
C PRO A 577 -1.78 15.58 5.87
N SER A 578 -2.00 14.41 5.28
CA SER A 578 -2.22 14.27 3.83
C SER A 578 -3.27 13.21 3.51
N GLY A 579 -4.55 13.54 3.69
CA GLY A 579 -5.64 12.69 3.31
C GLY A 579 -6.02 12.85 1.85
N ARG A 580 -5.48 12.04 0.96
CA ARG A 580 -5.87 12.04 -0.45
C ARG A 580 -7.04 11.08 -0.62
N ALA A 581 -8.25 11.60 -0.76
CA ALA A 581 -9.42 10.79 -1.11
C ALA A 581 -9.46 10.50 -2.62
N SER A 582 -9.94 9.34 -3.00
CA SER A 582 -10.33 9.01 -4.36
C SER A 582 -11.71 8.35 -4.36
N VAL A 583 -12.51 8.62 -5.38
CA VAL A 583 -13.89 8.16 -5.47
C VAL A 583 -14.09 7.40 -6.78
N ALA A 584 -14.87 6.31 -6.71
CA ALA A 584 -15.43 5.63 -7.88
C ALA A 584 -16.90 5.32 -7.64
N ILE A 585 -17.75 5.55 -8.64
CA ILE A 585 -19.17 5.21 -8.58
C ILE A 585 -19.46 4.23 -9.70
N LYS A 586 -19.60 2.96 -9.34
CA LYS A 586 -19.70 1.83 -10.26
C LYS A 586 -20.60 0.72 -9.68
N LYS A 587 -21.06 -0.15 -10.55
CA LYS A 587 -21.70 -1.42 -10.15
C LYS A 587 -20.62 -2.43 -9.77
N LEU A 588 -20.84 -3.14 -8.66
CA LEU A 588 -19.95 -4.23 -8.25
C LEU A 588 -20.33 -5.56 -8.91
N PHE A 589 -21.56 -5.68 -9.43
CA PHE A 589 -22.08 -6.86 -10.12
C PHE A 589 -22.94 -6.42 -11.30
N THR A 590 -23.06 -7.23 -12.33
CA THR A 590 -23.82 -6.93 -13.55
C THR A 590 -25.27 -6.46 -13.25
N ASN A 591 -25.91 -7.03 -12.25
CA ASN A 591 -27.30 -6.69 -11.86
C ASN A 591 -27.40 -5.90 -10.56
N ASP A 592 -26.32 -5.26 -10.12
CA ASP A 592 -26.29 -4.44 -8.90
C ASP A 592 -26.73 -2.98 -9.19
N ARG A 593 -26.94 -2.23 -8.12
CA ARG A 593 -27.04 -0.76 -8.14
C ARG A 593 -25.65 -0.14 -8.23
N ASP A 594 -25.59 1.11 -8.67
CA ASP A 594 -24.36 1.90 -8.56
C ASP A 594 -24.01 2.08 -7.09
N ARG A 595 -22.73 1.91 -6.76
CA ARG A 595 -22.20 2.03 -5.42
C ARG A 595 -21.16 3.15 -5.37
N PHE A 596 -21.20 3.89 -4.29
CA PHE A 596 -20.22 4.93 -4.00
C PHE A 596 -19.06 4.29 -3.20
N ILE A 597 -17.92 4.17 -3.84
CA ILE A 597 -16.71 3.56 -3.28
C ILE A 597 -15.65 4.66 -3.20
N PHE A 598 -14.95 4.73 -2.09
CA PHE A 598 -13.90 5.73 -1.90
C PHE A 598 -12.75 5.17 -1.07
N SER A 599 -11.56 5.70 -1.31
CA SER A 599 -10.35 5.38 -0.55
C SER A 599 -9.87 6.57 0.26
N ASP A 600 -9.03 6.29 1.26
CA ASP A 600 -8.32 7.30 2.03
C ASP A 600 -6.79 7.17 1.88
N ALA A 601 -6.06 8.11 2.45
CA ALA A 601 -4.59 8.12 2.42
C ALA A 601 -3.96 6.97 3.23
N ASN A 602 -4.71 6.34 4.12
CA ASN A 602 -4.24 5.19 4.89
C ASN A 602 -4.38 3.86 4.12
N GLY A 603 -4.89 3.91 2.89
CA GLY A 603 -5.07 2.73 2.05
C GLY A 603 -6.32 1.91 2.36
N TYR A 604 -7.28 2.45 3.12
CA TYR A 604 -8.58 1.81 3.29
C TYR A 604 -9.50 2.15 2.13
N VAL A 605 -10.29 1.19 1.69
CA VAL A 605 -11.36 1.36 0.71
C VAL A 605 -12.70 1.12 1.37
N TYR A 606 -13.61 2.05 1.19
CA TYR A 606 -14.92 2.09 1.82
C TYR A 606 -16.04 2.06 0.78
N CYS A 607 -17.21 1.59 1.17
CA CYS A 607 -18.44 1.64 0.38
C CYS A 607 -19.56 2.26 1.20
N LEU A 608 -20.32 3.18 0.60
CA LEU A 608 -21.57 3.64 1.18
C LEU A 608 -22.67 2.59 0.99
N ASP A 609 -23.57 2.49 1.96
CA ASP A 609 -24.74 1.62 1.92
C ASP A 609 -25.72 2.04 0.81
N SER A 610 -25.77 3.32 0.45
CA SER A 610 -26.67 3.87 -0.56
C SER A 610 -26.08 5.13 -1.20
N LEU A 611 -26.43 5.37 -2.46
CA LEU A 611 -26.27 6.66 -3.12
C LEU A 611 -27.45 7.56 -2.77
N TYR A 612 -27.17 8.80 -2.40
CA TYR A 612 -28.17 9.81 -2.05
C TYR A 612 -28.09 10.97 -3.04
N THR A 613 -29.24 11.43 -3.54
CA THR A 613 -29.30 12.59 -4.45
C THR A 613 -29.12 13.92 -3.71
N ASN A 614 -29.31 13.93 -2.38
CA ASN A 614 -29.04 15.10 -1.56
C ASN A 614 -27.56 15.14 -1.13
N PRO A 615 -26.74 16.04 -1.65
CA PRO A 615 -25.31 16.12 -1.32
C PRO A 615 -25.04 16.45 0.17
N ASN A 616 -26.00 17.05 0.87
CA ASN A 616 -25.91 17.38 2.30
C ASN A 616 -26.44 16.28 3.22
N GLN A 617 -26.74 15.10 2.69
CA GLN A 617 -27.14 13.95 3.50
C GLN A 617 -26.10 13.67 4.56
N SER A 618 -26.54 13.46 5.80
CA SER A 618 -25.69 13.09 6.93
C SER A 618 -26.08 11.73 7.48
N ASN A 619 -25.25 11.16 8.35
CA ASN A 619 -25.43 9.84 8.95
C ASN A 619 -25.48 8.69 7.92
N VAL A 620 -24.66 8.81 6.89
CA VAL A 620 -24.48 7.73 5.91
C VAL A 620 -23.77 6.54 6.57
N LYS A 621 -24.18 5.33 6.22
CA LYS A 621 -23.53 4.12 6.71
C LYS A 621 -22.38 3.76 5.78
N ILE A 622 -21.20 3.59 6.36
CA ILE A 622 -19.94 3.27 5.66
C ILE A 622 -19.53 1.86 6.05
N THR A 623 -19.14 1.07 5.07
CA THR A 623 -18.56 -0.28 5.25
C THR A 623 -17.12 -0.26 4.71
N ASN A 624 -16.17 -0.74 5.50
CA ASN A 624 -14.81 -0.98 5.02
C ASN A 624 -14.81 -2.22 4.11
N LEU A 625 -14.29 -2.08 2.88
CA LEU A 625 -14.20 -3.15 1.89
C LEU A 625 -12.87 -3.86 1.92
N VAL A 626 -11.79 -3.11 1.95
CA VAL A 626 -10.44 -3.65 1.87
C VAL A 626 -9.44 -2.69 2.53
N ASP A 627 -8.45 -3.28 3.17
CA ASP A 627 -7.26 -2.61 3.64
C ASP A 627 -6.15 -2.83 2.60
N LEU A 628 -5.89 -1.84 1.76
CA LEU A 628 -4.90 -1.92 0.69
C LEU A 628 -3.46 -2.02 1.25
N MET A 629 -3.25 -1.61 2.49
CA MET A 629 -1.96 -1.68 3.18
C MET A 629 -1.78 -2.98 3.96
N GLN A 630 -2.82 -3.82 4.03
CA GLN A 630 -2.81 -5.14 4.65
C GLN A 630 -2.25 -5.15 6.08
N GLY A 631 -2.67 -4.17 6.89
CA GLY A 631 -2.28 -4.06 8.29
C GLY A 631 -0.88 -3.48 8.55
N VAL A 632 -0.15 -3.12 7.51
CA VAL A 632 1.05 -2.28 7.67
C VAL A 632 0.56 -0.86 7.87
N TYR A 633 0.72 -0.33 9.07
CA TYR A 633 0.41 1.07 9.36
C TYR A 633 1.35 1.96 8.55
N SER A 634 0.84 2.51 7.49
CA SER A 634 1.55 3.47 6.67
C SER A 634 1.14 4.87 7.09
N TYR A 635 2.12 5.68 7.40
CA TYR A 635 1.98 7.15 7.37
C TYR A 635 2.10 7.64 5.92
N ALA A 636 1.47 6.93 4.99
CA ALA A 636 1.66 7.14 3.56
C ALA A 636 1.17 8.52 3.14
N ASN A 637 2.08 9.33 2.65
CA ASN A 637 1.81 10.59 1.98
C ASN A 637 1.20 10.42 0.57
N GLY A 638 0.54 9.30 0.27
CA GLY A 638 0.06 8.99 -1.07
C GLY A 638 -1.41 8.59 -1.13
N GLY A 639 -2.24 9.38 -1.77
CA GLY A 639 -3.61 8.99 -2.11
C GLY A 639 -3.61 7.86 -3.15
N PHE A 640 -4.45 6.85 -2.93
CA PHE A 640 -4.64 5.76 -3.86
C PHE A 640 -5.80 6.12 -4.81
N LYS A 641 -5.50 6.44 -6.07
CA LYS A 641 -6.55 6.52 -7.10
C LYS A 641 -7.13 5.12 -7.29
N ILE A 642 -8.46 5.00 -7.22
CA ILE A 642 -9.19 3.75 -7.45
C ILE A 642 -10.08 3.85 -8.67
N ASP A 643 -10.28 2.73 -9.36
CA ASP A 643 -11.34 2.54 -10.34
C ASP A 643 -11.79 1.07 -10.34
N LEU A 644 -12.96 0.81 -10.93
CA LEU A 644 -13.55 -0.52 -10.98
C LEU A 644 -14.12 -0.82 -12.37
N ALA A 645 -13.87 -2.03 -12.86
CA ALA A 645 -14.49 -2.60 -14.05
C ALA A 645 -14.51 -4.12 -13.98
N ASP A 646 -15.48 -4.75 -14.63
CA ASP A 646 -15.50 -6.19 -14.89
C ASP A 646 -14.56 -6.44 -16.07
N ILE A 647 -13.30 -6.82 -15.75
CA ILE A 647 -12.23 -6.96 -16.75
C ILE A 647 -12.12 -8.37 -17.33
N ASP A 648 -12.78 -9.36 -16.71
CA ASP A 648 -12.75 -10.76 -17.13
C ASP A 648 -14.14 -11.33 -17.48
N ASP A 649 -15.17 -10.46 -17.58
CA ASP A 649 -16.55 -10.77 -17.97
C ASP A 649 -17.19 -11.86 -17.07
N ASP A 650 -16.77 -11.91 -15.78
CA ASP A 650 -17.35 -12.84 -14.80
C ASP A 650 -18.60 -12.26 -14.10
N GLY A 651 -18.97 -11.03 -14.45
CA GLY A 651 -20.10 -10.30 -13.92
C GLY A 651 -19.83 -9.58 -12.60
N LYS A 652 -18.56 -9.44 -12.20
CA LYS A 652 -18.10 -8.76 -11.00
C LYS A 652 -17.02 -7.76 -11.38
N ALA A 653 -17.07 -6.56 -10.78
CA ALA A 653 -16.06 -5.55 -11.05
C ALA A 653 -14.83 -5.75 -10.17
N GLU A 654 -13.65 -5.81 -10.79
CA GLU A 654 -12.35 -5.77 -10.14
C GLU A 654 -12.02 -4.33 -9.73
N LEU A 655 -11.28 -4.20 -8.64
CA LEU A 655 -10.74 -2.94 -8.15
C LEU A 655 -9.29 -2.80 -8.61
N ILE A 656 -8.98 -1.72 -9.32
CA ILE A 656 -7.59 -1.28 -9.55
C ILE A 656 -7.28 -0.10 -8.64
N THR A 657 -6.06 -0.07 -8.12
CA THR A 657 -5.56 1.06 -7.33
C THR A 657 -4.16 1.43 -7.75
N GLY A 658 -3.91 2.74 -7.84
CA GLY A 658 -2.57 3.27 -8.02
C GLY A 658 -1.86 3.47 -6.70
N THR A 659 -0.54 3.48 -6.73
CA THR A 659 0.31 3.69 -5.56
C THR A 659 1.16 4.94 -5.69
N PRO A 660 1.61 5.54 -4.60
CA PRO A 660 2.53 6.67 -4.67
C PRO A 660 3.87 6.31 -5.35
N ARG A 661 4.29 5.05 -5.27
CA ARG A 661 5.54 4.53 -5.88
C ARG A 661 5.45 4.28 -7.39
N GLY A 662 4.40 4.78 -8.06
CA GLY A 662 4.23 4.65 -9.50
C GLY A 662 3.74 3.30 -10.01
N GLY A 663 3.47 2.36 -9.12
CA GLY A 663 2.89 1.07 -9.48
C GLY A 663 1.39 1.00 -9.34
N VAL A 664 0.82 -0.15 -9.69
CA VAL A 664 -0.60 -0.44 -9.53
C VAL A 664 -0.80 -1.78 -8.81
N ALA A 665 -1.97 -1.96 -8.20
CA ALA A 665 -2.42 -3.24 -7.67
C ALA A 665 -3.85 -3.51 -8.13
N ILE A 666 -4.17 -4.79 -8.35
CA ILE A 666 -5.52 -5.24 -8.70
C ILE A 666 -6.05 -6.14 -7.60
N TYR A 667 -7.33 -6.02 -7.31
CA TYR A 667 -8.05 -6.82 -6.33
C TYR A 667 -9.26 -7.47 -7.00
N TRP A 668 -9.35 -8.79 -6.86
CA TRP A 668 -10.49 -9.57 -7.32
C TRP A 668 -11.69 -9.35 -6.42
N ASN A 669 -12.85 -9.14 -7.02
CA ASN A 669 -14.12 -9.11 -6.32
C ASN A 669 -14.57 -10.54 -5.95
N ALA A 670 -14.14 -11.00 -4.78
CA ALA A 670 -14.54 -12.29 -4.22
C ALA A 670 -15.92 -12.25 -3.53
N SER A 671 -16.60 -11.10 -3.56
CA SER A 671 -17.89 -10.92 -2.93
C SER A 671 -18.93 -11.89 -3.48
N SER A 672 -19.83 -12.36 -2.63
CA SER A 672 -21.04 -13.03 -3.08
C SER A 672 -21.97 -12.00 -3.71
N ALA A 673 -22.38 -12.22 -4.94
CA ALA A 673 -23.44 -11.40 -5.52
C ALA A 673 -24.63 -11.37 -4.53
N PRO A 674 -25.25 -10.21 -4.32
CA PRO A 674 -26.44 -10.16 -3.49
C PRO A 674 -27.37 -11.26 -4.01
N VAL A 675 -27.66 -12.26 -3.20
CA VAL A 675 -28.71 -13.19 -3.52
C VAL A 675 -29.96 -12.34 -3.52
N GLY A 676 -30.28 -11.78 -4.67
CA GLY A 676 -31.50 -11.00 -4.84
C GLY A 676 -32.64 -11.89 -4.45
N ILE A 677 -33.08 -11.78 -3.21
CA ILE A 677 -34.48 -11.98 -2.96
C ILE A 677 -35.08 -10.86 -3.82
N ASN A 678 -35.51 -11.21 -5.04
CA ASN A 678 -36.44 -10.37 -5.76
C ASN A 678 -37.38 -9.81 -4.68
N GLN A 679 -37.33 -8.47 -4.46
CA GLN A 679 -38.32 -7.88 -3.57
C GLN A 679 -39.64 -8.29 -4.16
N ILE A 680 -40.21 -9.39 -3.63
CA ILE A 680 -41.57 -9.71 -3.84
C ILE A 680 -42.26 -8.44 -3.36
N LYS A 681 -42.77 -7.65 -4.29
CA LYS A 681 -43.71 -6.57 -3.97
C LYS A 681 -44.62 -7.19 -2.96
N ASN A 682 -44.51 -6.84 -1.69
CA ASN A 682 -45.25 -7.43 -0.59
C ASN A 682 -46.71 -7.04 -0.77
N ASN A 683 -47.40 -7.75 -1.64
CA ASN A 683 -48.84 -7.85 -1.55
C ASN A 683 -49.10 -8.70 -0.31
N THR A 684 -49.24 -8.05 0.83
CA THR A 684 -49.59 -8.71 2.08
C THR A 684 -51.04 -9.17 2.00
N LEU A 685 -51.22 -10.48 2.04
CA LEU A 685 -52.55 -11.04 2.21
C LEU A 685 -53.02 -10.89 3.67
N ILE A 686 -54.28 -10.60 3.87
CA ILE A 686 -54.86 -10.56 5.22
C ILE A 686 -54.84 -11.97 5.78
N SER A 687 -54.31 -12.09 7.01
CA SER A 687 -54.14 -13.41 7.64
C SER A 687 -54.40 -13.33 9.15
N TYR A 688 -55.06 -14.34 9.70
CA TYR A 688 -55.50 -14.37 11.10
C TYR A 688 -55.89 -15.79 11.58
N PRO A 689 -55.98 -16.02 12.92
CA PRO A 689 -55.46 -15.17 13.98
C PRO A 689 -53.96 -15.23 14.04
N ASN A 690 -53.33 -14.17 14.55
CA ASN A 690 -51.90 -14.17 14.80
C ASN A 690 -51.62 -13.46 16.14
N PRO A 691 -51.15 -14.12 17.17
CA PRO A 691 -50.75 -15.57 17.25
C PRO A 691 -51.92 -16.54 17.14
N CYS A 692 -51.65 -17.80 16.71
CA CYS A 692 -52.60 -18.86 16.49
C CYS A 692 -52.23 -20.15 17.23
N GLU A 693 -53.26 -20.99 17.55
CA GLU A 693 -53.06 -22.24 18.29
C GLU A 693 -53.23 -23.50 17.42
N SER A 694 -54.24 -23.59 16.62
CA SER A 694 -54.59 -24.78 15.84
C SER A 694 -54.86 -24.51 14.36
N ILE A 695 -55.40 -23.34 14.05
CA ILE A 695 -55.81 -22.96 12.68
C ILE A 695 -55.32 -21.55 12.37
N PHE A 696 -54.85 -21.36 11.14
CA PHE A 696 -54.45 -20.07 10.59
C PHE A 696 -55.10 -19.85 9.24
N TYR A 697 -55.71 -18.71 9.05
CA TYR A 697 -56.43 -18.32 7.83
C TYR A 697 -55.69 -17.27 7.04
N ILE A 698 -55.79 -17.36 5.69
CA ILE A 698 -55.21 -16.38 4.78
C ILE A 698 -56.24 -16.07 3.72
N ASP A 699 -56.69 -14.82 3.62
CA ASP A 699 -57.64 -14.39 2.60
C ASP A 699 -56.89 -14.16 1.28
N ILE A 700 -57.40 -14.75 0.19
CA ILE A 700 -56.86 -14.59 -1.17
C ILE A 700 -57.84 -13.81 -2.04
N PRO A 701 -57.36 -13.10 -3.09
CA PRO A 701 -58.23 -12.36 -3.98
C PRO A 701 -59.30 -13.23 -4.65
N LEU A 702 -60.45 -12.63 -4.96
CA LEU A 702 -61.60 -13.31 -5.59
C LEU A 702 -61.22 -13.86 -6.96
N ASN A 703 -61.60 -15.13 -7.22
CA ASN A 703 -61.48 -15.83 -8.51
C ASN A 703 -60.00 -16.08 -8.97
N GLU A 704 -59.03 -16.06 -8.08
CA GLU A 704 -57.64 -16.38 -8.40
C GLU A 704 -57.30 -17.84 -8.03
N LYS A 705 -56.40 -18.43 -8.82
CA LYS A 705 -55.99 -19.84 -8.66
C LYS A 705 -54.75 -19.94 -7.82
N LEU A 706 -54.81 -20.68 -6.71
CA LEU A 706 -53.66 -21.05 -5.91
C LEU A 706 -52.77 -22.06 -6.68
N ASN A 707 -51.51 -21.69 -6.95
CA ASN A 707 -50.57 -22.53 -7.66
C ASN A 707 -49.70 -23.33 -6.69
N SER A 708 -49.19 -22.72 -5.62
CA SER A 708 -48.39 -23.38 -4.61
C SER A 708 -48.53 -22.71 -3.25
N LEU A 709 -48.34 -23.51 -2.19
CA LEU A 709 -48.30 -23.05 -0.81
C LEU A 709 -47.18 -23.82 -0.09
N ASN A 710 -46.28 -23.10 0.59
CA ASN A 710 -45.22 -23.68 1.39
C ASN A 710 -45.19 -23.00 2.75
N VAL A 711 -45.06 -23.80 3.82
CA VAL A 711 -44.84 -23.29 5.17
C VAL A 711 -43.43 -23.67 5.58
N THR A 712 -42.69 -22.70 6.13
CA THR A 712 -41.29 -22.91 6.62
C THR A 712 -41.14 -22.35 8.02
N ASP A 713 -40.28 -22.95 8.81
CA ASP A 713 -39.78 -22.33 10.06
C ASP A 713 -38.71 -21.25 9.78
N LEU A 714 -38.21 -20.61 10.84
CA LEU A 714 -37.16 -19.55 10.72
C LEU A 714 -35.81 -20.06 10.16
N MET A 715 -35.59 -21.36 10.19
CA MET A 715 -34.38 -21.98 9.62
C MET A 715 -34.57 -22.34 8.14
N GLY A 716 -35.73 -22.00 7.54
CA GLY A 716 -36.06 -22.33 6.16
C GLY A 716 -36.51 -23.79 5.94
N ILE A 717 -36.67 -24.57 7.01
CA ILE A 717 -37.06 -25.98 6.92
C ILE A 717 -38.58 -26.04 6.59
N LYS A 718 -38.91 -26.66 5.48
CA LYS A 718 -40.29 -26.85 5.01
C LYS A 718 -41.07 -27.75 5.98
N LYS A 719 -42.29 -27.34 6.31
CA LYS A 719 -43.23 -28.10 7.11
C LYS A 719 -44.40 -28.55 6.25
N ASP A 720 -44.74 -29.82 6.35
CA ASP A 720 -45.89 -30.39 5.64
C ASP A 720 -47.16 -30.15 6.49
N ILE A 721 -47.99 -29.22 6.06
CA ILE A 721 -49.15 -28.72 6.79
C ILE A 721 -50.41 -28.95 5.93
N PRO A 722 -51.43 -29.67 6.46
CA PRO A 722 -52.69 -29.80 5.78
C PRO A 722 -53.37 -28.45 5.60
N PHE A 723 -53.88 -28.19 4.41
CA PHE A 723 -54.64 -26.98 4.12
C PHE A 723 -55.85 -27.27 3.26
N SER A 724 -56.86 -26.40 3.37
CA SER A 724 -58.04 -26.40 2.53
C SER A 724 -58.33 -24.99 2.01
N LEU A 725 -58.93 -24.91 0.81
CA LEU A 725 -59.36 -23.66 0.19
C LEU A 725 -60.87 -23.60 0.20
N LEU A 726 -61.45 -22.62 0.88
CA LEU A 726 -62.87 -22.38 1.01
C LEU A 726 -63.21 -20.91 0.76
N ASN A 727 -64.03 -20.60 -0.23
CA ASN A 727 -64.54 -19.24 -0.49
C ASN A 727 -63.47 -18.14 -0.48
N ASN A 728 -62.35 -18.32 -1.22
CA ASN A 728 -61.22 -17.43 -1.29
C ASN A 728 -60.40 -17.27 0.02
N GLN A 729 -60.51 -18.26 0.88
CA GLN A 729 -59.77 -18.32 2.12
C GLN A 729 -58.98 -19.63 2.22
N ILE A 730 -57.71 -19.55 2.46
CA ILE A 730 -56.83 -20.70 2.79
C ILE A 730 -56.90 -20.94 4.29
N LYS A 731 -57.32 -22.15 4.67
CA LYS A 731 -57.27 -22.63 6.05
C LYS A 731 -56.11 -23.57 6.21
N LEU A 732 -55.16 -23.24 7.09
CA LEU A 732 -54.02 -24.07 7.46
C LEU A 732 -54.31 -24.76 8.81
N GLU A 733 -54.10 -26.08 8.90
CA GLU A 733 -54.22 -26.83 10.14
C GLU A 733 -52.89 -27.02 10.81
N ILE A 734 -52.55 -26.12 11.70
CA ILE A 734 -51.20 -25.96 12.28
C ILE A 734 -51.04 -26.65 13.64
N SER A 735 -51.97 -27.48 14.06
CA SER A 735 -51.92 -28.18 15.37
C SER A 735 -50.69 -29.03 15.55
N SER A 736 -50.12 -29.57 14.48
CA SER A 736 -48.89 -30.40 14.47
C SER A 736 -47.59 -29.60 14.62
N LEU A 737 -47.62 -28.28 14.48
CA LEU A 737 -46.42 -27.45 14.62
C LEU A 737 -46.09 -27.23 16.09
N VAL A 738 -44.79 -27.18 16.37
CA VAL A 738 -44.27 -26.74 17.69
C VAL A 738 -44.45 -25.22 17.83
N PRO A 739 -44.59 -24.70 19.06
CA PRO A 739 -44.62 -23.25 19.26
C PRO A 739 -43.42 -22.56 18.62
N GLY A 740 -43.64 -21.48 17.87
CA GLY A 740 -42.58 -20.77 17.15
C GLY A 740 -43.09 -19.86 16.03
N PHE A 741 -42.17 -19.25 15.31
CA PHE A 741 -42.45 -18.40 14.14
C PHE A 741 -42.39 -19.21 12.85
N TYR A 742 -43.36 -18.95 11.96
CA TYR A 742 -43.48 -19.61 10.67
C TYR A 742 -43.77 -18.61 9.56
N VAL A 743 -43.26 -18.90 8.36
CA VAL A 743 -43.52 -18.13 7.14
C VAL A 743 -44.31 -19.00 6.17
N VAL A 744 -45.35 -18.43 5.59
CA VAL A 744 -46.12 -19.04 4.53
C VAL A 744 -45.85 -18.33 3.23
N ALA A 745 -45.27 -19.02 2.26
CA ALA A 745 -45.06 -18.55 0.90
C ALA A 745 -46.15 -19.10 0.00
N ILE A 746 -46.86 -18.24 -0.72
CA ILE A 746 -48.04 -18.57 -1.55
C ILE A 746 -47.80 -18.05 -2.95
N GLN A 747 -48.07 -18.87 -3.94
CA GLN A 747 -48.10 -18.45 -5.34
C GLN A 747 -49.51 -18.50 -5.86
N ILE A 748 -50.04 -17.34 -6.30
CA ILE A 748 -51.35 -17.17 -6.88
C ILE A 748 -51.14 -16.63 -8.30
N ASN A 749 -51.60 -17.37 -9.30
CA ASN A 749 -51.26 -17.13 -10.71
C ASN A 749 -49.75 -17.05 -10.92
N GLN A 750 -49.22 -15.93 -11.35
CA GLN A 750 -47.75 -15.70 -11.49
C GLN A 750 -47.19 -14.78 -10.40
N GLN A 751 -48.03 -14.41 -9.40
CA GLN A 751 -47.63 -13.52 -8.32
C GLN A 751 -47.28 -14.30 -7.06
N HIS A 752 -46.24 -13.85 -6.34
CA HIS A 752 -45.81 -14.42 -5.08
C HIS A 752 -46.25 -13.54 -3.91
N TYR A 753 -46.77 -14.18 -2.88
CA TYR A 753 -47.23 -13.56 -1.64
C TYR A 753 -46.56 -14.24 -0.45
N SER A 754 -46.44 -13.53 0.63
CA SER A 754 -45.98 -14.12 1.90
C SER A 754 -46.82 -13.65 3.08
N SER A 755 -47.01 -14.52 4.04
CA SER A 755 -47.60 -14.21 5.33
C SER A 755 -46.78 -14.84 6.45
N LYS A 756 -46.91 -14.32 7.66
CA LYS A 756 -46.16 -14.79 8.85
C LYS A 756 -47.13 -15.03 10.00
N PHE A 757 -46.87 -16.09 10.77
CA PHE A 757 -47.66 -16.34 11.97
C PHE A 757 -46.82 -16.87 13.12
N ILE A 758 -47.33 -16.67 14.33
CA ILE A 758 -46.78 -17.21 15.56
C ILE A 758 -47.69 -18.36 16.03
N LYS A 759 -47.13 -19.57 16.07
CA LYS A 759 -47.79 -20.71 16.72
C LYS A 759 -47.55 -20.63 18.22
N LYS A 760 -48.62 -20.65 19.01
CA LYS A 760 -48.56 -20.78 20.47
C LYS A 760 -48.46 -22.22 20.93
#